data_67f205bb60b24f577dffad333acaede8
#
_entry.id   67f205bb60b24f577dffad333acaede8
#
_cell.length_a   1.000
_cell.length_b   1.000
_cell.length_c   1.000
_cell.angle_alpha   90.00
_cell.angle_beta   90.00
_cell.angle_gamma   90.00
#
_symmetry.space_group_name_H-M   'P 1'
#
loop_
_entity.id
_entity.type
_entity.pdbx_description
1 polymer ?
#
loop_
_entity_poly.entity_id
_entity_poly.type
_entity_poly.pdbx_seq_one_letter_code
_entity_poly.pdbx_strand_id
1 'polypeptide(L)'
;MPALGFLTRQRLRRCFRALPLLLSLWSAVAAAQGDAARVRGTIRAQSGRPLADARVAIIGGDSTVTDGQGSFVLRVATGRALALRVTRAGHVPDSLVLPPLLAGGEHRLALTLTPLAQLAVQQVVAPPSRPLLNASDAATGGVVEGVELRALPTEGRDPIALGFTIPGVAQARGFFGDAPRLSINGGNSLYTQYTIDGMDNNEGFLGGPRVEFPLAALARLEVLANSYSAEFGRSPSGVVNYETRTGGERWTGELFAYNRPGIPFDARSPIVPGGERPADFRRAQDGFRRTQLGGGWGGPLRRGTTYGFGALEYSNENQDRISSTARATFLGRELRETWKVAGRIDHGWSPDQTTTLRFAMSHASRAGEGSGIVAPEADITTIRAGSISGVTHRSAWRGGRSSNVAALQLATYRWDFPPTRSSFNTPQVTILDRDSIPIGIVGSSNFIFDEQELQWQFRDVMEHHLGRAHTLRAGFDVALSSFQLTGSSTNPSGSYEVVNTGNIPSVNGRYRFADIPSDVFVRSYTIDAAQKQVDLTQGLYGVFVEDRWRPTSALTIRAGLRWDYDDLTSRGESSADLDNLQPRLSINWLALPGTVVRGGVGRFAGKLPYAVYSDAVQFGPDGNQTVTFRGAQAPRFGQGPRAVDLDRSALPPREIRELFALGIEQPMSSQLTLGVQQQLGARASASVDLVWVDTRHLPRSWDLNAQGRRIAAGDSVGVPVAVGDASRPVTPVTGGYRRLTTTESGGRSTYAGMYTALRYDLTETLVLDANWVWSHAISNTEDINFNATQGNDFDAERADANNDRRHKVTARATWRTLRGLTMSGIVDYQTGMPLNRVAFFRDLTGSGGTYGDGFIGNYQRFFGVPRNGERLPSALLANASVAYDLRVGGSTVTVRGEAFNVFNRLNYSGFPTGLGGGGSATQVGRPGDPITYTTAAPPRQVQFSVAWRY
;
A
#
# COMPACT_ATOMS: atom_id res chain seq x y z
N MET A 1 -33.00 -15.55 16.72
CA MET A 1 -32.98 -16.43 15.54
C MET A 1 -34.42 -16.70 15.14
N PRO A 2 -34.98 -16.16 14.13
CA PRO A 2 -34.89 -16.40 12.70
C PRO A 2 -35.21 -15.15 11.86
N ALA A 3 -34.24 -14.37 11.43
CA ALA A 3 -34.46 -13.26 10.49
C ALA A 3 -33.29 -13.01 9.51
N LEU A 4 -32.23 -13.82 9.60
CA LEU A 4 -31.03 -13.64 8.77
C LEU A 4 -31.02 -14.40 7.44
N GLY A 5 -32.05 -15.20 7.16
CA GLY A 5 -32.12 -16.04 5.98
C GLY A 5 -32.71 -15.40 4.71
N PHE A 6 -33.42 -14.29 4.82
CA PHE A 6 -34.24 -13.81 3.69
C PHE A 6 -33.58 -12.74 2.82
N LEU A 7 -32.65 -11.97 3.35
CA LEU A 7 -32.03 -10.85 2.60
C LEU A 7 -30.87 -11.27 1.69
N THR A 8 -30.19 -12.36 2.00
CA THR A 8 -29.08 -12.89 1.18
C THR A 8 -29.57 -13.60 -0.07
N ARG A 9 -30.71 -14.26 -0.05
CA ARG A 9 -31.22 -15.02 -1.21
C ARG A 9 -31.80 -14.13 -2.33
N GLN A 10 -32.34 -12.99 -2.01
CA GLN A 10 -32.92 -12.09 -3.02
C GLN A 10 -31.86 -11.28 -3.78
N ARG A 11 -30.73 -10.90 -3.16
CA ARG A 11 -29.65 -10.18 -3.83
C ARG A 11 -28.77 -11.11 -4.70
N LEU A 12 -28.55 -12.33 -4.29
CA LEU A 12 -27.87 -13.32 -5.11
C LEU A 12 -28.68 -13.71 -6.37
N ARG A 13 -30.02 -13.77 -6.26
CA ARG A 13 -30.87 -14.04 -7.43
C ARG A 13 -30.88 -12.94 -8.47
N ARG A 14 -30.56 -11.69 -8.13
CA ARG A 14 -30.42 -10.59 -9.11
C ARG A 14 -29.09 -10.61 -9.84
N CYS A 15 -28.01 -11.06 -9.21
CA CYS A 15 -26.71 -11.24 -9.86
C CYS A 15 -26.71 -12.40 -10.87
N PHE A 16 -27.47 -13.49 -10.61
CA PHE A 16 -27.56 -14.63 -11.52
C PHE A 16 -28.47 -14.41 -12.74
N ARG A 17 -29.31 -13.36 -12.78
CA ARG A 17 -30.16 -13.08 -13.94
C ARG A 17 -29.44 -12.36 -15.10
N ALA A 18 -28.23 -11.84 -14.88
CA ALA A 18 -27.42 -11.25 -15.94
C ALA A 18 -26.49 -12.27 -16.66
N LEU A 19 -26.38 -13.49 -16.14
CA LEU A 19 -25.51 -14.52 -16.70
C LEU A 19 -25.96 -15.07 -18.08
N PRO A 20 -27.27 -15.19 -18.38
CA PRO A 20 -27.70 -15.67 -19.71
C PRO A 20 -27.44 -14.67 -20.85
N LEU A 21 -27.36 -13.37 -20.58
CA LEU A 21 -27.12 -12.35 -21.63
C LEU A 21 -25.64 -12.28 -22.06
N LEU A 22 -24.71 -12.69 -21.18
CA LEU A 22 -23.28 -12.77 -21.52
C LEU A 22 -22.94 -14.07 -22.26
N LEU A 23 -23.72 -15.14 -22.08
CA LEU A 23 -23.53 -16.41 -22.78
C LEU A 23 -24.11 -16.39 -24.21
N SER A 24 -25.07 -15.52 -24.51
CA SER A 24 -25.67 -15.41 -25.85
C SER A 24 -24.83 -14.62 -26.85
N LEU A 25 -23.84 -13.85 -26.43
CA LEU A 25 -22.88 -13.20 -27.31
C LEU A 25 -21.71 -14.12 -27.75
N TRP A 26 -21.65 -15.34 -27.23
CA TRP A 26 -20.57 -16.30 -27.51
C TRP A 26 -20.82 -17.22 -28.71
N SER A 27 -22.01 -17.30 -29.19
CA SER A 27 -22.36 -18.29 -30.25
C SER A 27 -22.10 -17.79 -31.69
N ALA A 28 -21.64 -16.57 -31.92
CA ALA A 28 -21.56 -16.00 -33.27
C ALA A 28 -20.16 -16.00 -33.93
N VAL A 29 -19.10 -16.50 -33.27
CA VAL A 29 -17.71 -16.42 -33.79
C VAL A 29 -17.14 -17.78 -34.24
N ALA A 30 -17.92 -18.85 -34.27
CA ALA A 30 -17.41 -20.20 -34.48
C ALA A 30 -17.40 -20.70 -35.95
N ALA A 31 -17.50 -19.86 -36.94
CA ALA A 31 -17.51 -20.29 -38.33
C ALA A 31 -16.54 -19.50 -39.23
N ALA A 32 -15.28 -19.93 -39.31
CA ALA A 32 -14.37 -19.92 -40.46
C ALA A 32 -12.90 -19.98 -40.01
N GLN A 33 -12.34 -21.17 -39.82
CA GLN A 33 -10.91 -21.31 -39.51
C GLN A 33 -10.31 -22.55 -40.18
N GLY A 34 -9.18 -22.34 -40.87
CA GLY A 34 -8.35 -23.43 -41.40
C GLY A 34 -7.65 -24.22 -40.27
N ASP A 35 -7.36 -25.51 -40.51
CA ASP A 35 -6.97 -26.51 -39.50
C ASP A 35 -5.60 -26.37 -38.84
N ALA A 36 -4.84 -25.26 -39.02
CA ALA A 36 -3.50 -25.07 -38.45
C ALA A 36 -3.30 -23.72 -37.81
N ALA A 37 -2.63 -23.70 -36.65
CA ALA A 37 -2.08 -22.49 -36.01
C ALA A 37 -0.56 -22.42 -36.17
N ARG A 38 0.06 -21.29 -35.84
CA ARG A 38 1.50 -21.12 -35.89
C ARG A 38 2.03 -20.67 -34.53
N VAL A 39 3.12 -21.29 -34.09
CA VAL A 39 3.93 -20.78 -32.98
C VAL A 39 5.16 -20.13 -33.60
N ARG A 40 5.30 -18.84 -33.43
CA ARG A 40 6.45 -18.07 -33.88
C ARG A 40 7.18 -17.52 -32.67
N GLY A 41 8.49 -17.58 -32.66
CA GLY A 41 9.22 -17.04 -31.52
C GLY A 41 10.69 -16.85 -31.74
N THR A 42 11.35 -16.40 -30.67
CA THR A 42 12.80 -16.26 -30.61
C THR A 42 13.35 -17.00 -29.41
N ILE A 43 14.45 -17.70 -29.61
CA ILE A 43 15.21 -18.34 -28.54
C ILE A 43 16.50 -17.56 -28.36
N ARG A 44 16.76 -17.16 -27.13
CA ARG A 44 17.94 -16.40 -26.76
C ARG A 44 18.69 -17.09 -25.64
N ALA A 45 20.01 -16.86 -25.57
CA ALA A 45 20.74 -17.14 -24.34
C ALA A 45 20.40 -16.11 -23.28
N GLN A 46 20.70 -16.40 -22.05
CA GLN A 46 20.51 -15.49 -20.92
C GLN A 46 21.27 -14.17 -21.08
N SER A 47 22.34 -14.18 -21.89
CA SER A 47 23.07 -12.96 -22.32
C SER A 47 22.30 -12.07 -23.30
N GLY A 48 21.07 -12.43 -23.68
CA GLY A 48 20.31 -11.77 -24.73
C GLY A 48 20.75 -12.11 -26.15
N ARG A 49 21.84 -12.90 -26.33
CA ARG A 49 22.36 -13.30 -27.64
C ARG A 49 21.37 -14.28 -28.31
N PRO A 50 21.00 -14.08 -29.58
CA PRO A 50 20.21 -15.05 -30.33
C PRO A 50 20.85 -16.43 -30.31
N LEU A 51 20.08 -17.49 -30.09
CA LEU A 51 20.53 -18.86 -30.15
C LEU A 51 20.10 -19.50 -31.46
N ALA A 52 21.03 -19.57 -32.40
CA ALA A 52 20.89 -20.42 -33.58
C ALA A 52 20.92 -21.91 -33.22
N ASP A 53 20.35 -22.76 -34.06
CA ASP A 53 20.35 -24.21 -33.93
C ASP A 53 19.67 -24.74 -32.64
N ALA A 54 18.81 -23.94 -32.01
CA ALA A 54 17.98 -24.44 -30.93
C ALA A 54 16.76 -25.20 -31.50
N ARG A 55 16.61 -26.45 -31.14
CA ARG A 55 15.51 -27.30 -31.58
C ARG A 55 14.28 -27.02 -30.71
N VAL A 56 13.19 -26.61 -31.36
CA VAL A 56 11.87 -26.39 -30.75
C VAL A 56 10.98 -27.53 -31.23
N ALA A 57 10.58 -28.44 -30.36
CA ALA A 57 9.83 -29.63 -30.71
C ALA A 57 8.52 -29.74 -29.92
N ILE A 58 7.42 -30.10 -30.56
CA ILE A 58 6.22 -30.56 -29.88
C ILE A 58 6.53 -31.96 -29.32
N ILE A 59 6.26 -32.16 -28.03
CA ILE A 59 6.45 -33.50 -27.45
C ILE A 59 5.46 -34.46 -28.10
N GLY A 60 5.97 -35.43 -28.88
CA GLY A 60 5.18 -36.34 -29.67
C GLY A 60 4.69 -35.82 -31.03
N GLY A 61 5.30 -34.73 -31.54
CA GLY A 61 4.91 -34.13 -32.84
C GLY A 61 6.07 -33.42 -33.56
N ASP A 62 5.73 -32.46 -34.39
CA ASP A 62 6.67 -31.75 -35.29
C ASP A 62 7.72 -30.94 -34.52
N SER A 63 8.82 -30.66 -35.18
CA SER A 63 9.90 -29.80 -34.64
C SER A 63 10.47 -28.87 -35.72
N THR A 64 11.05 -27.74 -35.26
CA THR A 64 11.78 -26.78 -36.07
C THR A 64 13.10 -26.41 -35.37
N VAL A 65 13.97 -25.71 -36.08
CA VAL A 65 15.24 -25.23 -35.55
C VAL A 65 15.31 -23.72 -35.73
N THR A 66 15.89 -23.00 -34.75
CA THR A 66 16.04 -21.54 -34.85
C THR A 66 17.10 -21.14 -35.87
N ASP A 67 16.83 -20.05 -36.55
CA ASP A 67 17.80 -19.41 -37.50
C ASP A 67 18.94 -18.67 -36.79
N GLY A 68 19.83 -18.02 -37.55
CA GLY A 68 20.96 -17.23 -37.03
C GLY A 68 20.55 -16.03 -36.15
N GLN A 69 19.28 -15.58 -36.19
CA GLN A 69 18.71 -14.57 -35.34
C GLN A 69 17.94 -15.17 -34.13
N GLY A 70 18.04 -16.49 -33.95
CA GLY A 70 17.32 -17.22 -32.90
C GLY A 70 15.82 -17.34 -33.15
N SER A 71 15.34 -17.00 -34.36
CA SER A 71 13.90 -17.00 -34.67
C SER A 71 13.46 -18.36 -35.21
N PHE A 72 12.21 -18.74 -34.90
CA PHE A 72 11.59 -19.96 -35.40
C PHE A 72 10.12 -19.75 -35.75
N VAL A 73 9.59 -20.64 -36.62
CA VAL A 73 8.17 -20.77 -36.91
C VAL A 73 7.84 -22.26 -36.89
N LEU A 74 6.86 -22.66 -36.08
CA LEU A 74 6.37 -24.04 -35.98
C LEU A 74 4.88 -24.08 -36.30
N ARG A 75 4.46 -24.89 -37.24
CA ARG A 75 3.05 -25.15 -37.51
C ARG A 75 2.55 -26.16 -36.47
N VAL A 76 1.38 -25.89 -35.90
CA VAL A 76 0.86 -26.72 -34.82
C VAL A 76 -0.59 -27.04 -35.04
N ALA A 77 -1.00 -28.22 -34.57
CA ALA A 77 -2.40 -28.61 -34.57
C ALA A 77 -3.20 -27.75 -33.60
N THR A 78 -4.41 -27.43 -33.97
CA THR A 78 -5.35 -26.62 -33.18
C THR A 78 -6.16 -27.49 -32.21
N GLY A 79 -6.77 -26.87 -31.21
CA GLY A 79 -7.76 -27.53 -30.36
C GLY A 79 -7.21 -28.39 -29.22
N ARG A 80 -5.89 -28.48 -29.03
CA ARG A 80 -5.28 -29.17 -27.88
C ARG A 80 -4.12 -28.41 -27.30
N ALA A 81 -3.86 -28.56 -26.00
CA ALA A 81 -2.67 -28.05 -25.37
C ALA A 81 -1.43 -28.73 -25.97
N LEU A 82 -0.38 -27.94 -26.22
CA LEU A 82 0.85 -28.40 -26.84
C LEU A 82 2.00 -28.29 -25.84
N ALA A 83 2.62 -29.40 -25.53
CA ALA A 83 3.86 -29.38 -24.77
C ALA A 83 5.04 -29.18 -25.73
N LEU A 84 5.70 -28.04 -25.64
CA LEU A 84 6.91 -27.73 -26.39
C LEU A 84 8.13 -28.06 -25.53
N ARG A 85 9.13 -28.64 -26.17
CA ARG A 85 10.47 -28.80 -25.58
C ARG A 85 11.47 -28.09 -26.45
N VAL A 86 12.28 -27.22 -25.81
CA VAL A 86 13.35 -26.49 -26.47
C VAL A 86 14.70 -27.03 -25.97
N THR A 87 15.56 -27.46 -26.90
CA THR A 87 16.86 -28.04 -26.60
C THR A 87 17.93 -27.38 -27.44
N ARG A 88 19.10 -27.13 -26.86
CA ARG A 88 20.32 -26.72 -27.55
C ARG A 88 21.55 -27.28 -26.84
N ALA A 89 22.55 -27.71 -27.60
CA ALA A 89 23.82 -28.17 -27.00
C ALA A 89 24.43 -27.08 -26.11
N GLY A 90 24.85 -27.46 -24.90
CA GLY A 90 25.40 -26.54 -23.91
C GLY A 90 24.37 -25.68 -23.16
N HIS A 91 23.08 -25.95 -23.28
CA HIS A 91 22.02 -25.25 -22.57
C HIS A 91 21.07 -26.25 -21.90
N VAL A 92 20.46 -25.81 -20.78
CA VAL A 92 19.44 -26.61 -20.11
C VAL A 92 18.21 -26.71 -21.01
N PRO A 93 17.70 -27.91 -21.25
CA PRO A 93 16.43 -28.05 -21.96
C PRO A 93 15.30 -27.37 -21.20
N ASP A 94 14.52 -26.56 -21.87
CA ASP A 94 13.30 -25.95 -21.33
C ASP A 94 12.07 -26.63 -21.93
N SER A 95 11.00 -26.73 -21.15
CA SER A 95 9.73 -27.30 -21.58
C SER A 95 8.58 -26.47 -21.07
N LEU A 96 7.70 -26.07 -21.97
CA LEU A 96 6.53 -25.28 -21.64
C LEU A 96 5.29 -25.89 -22.29
N VAL A 97 4.14 -25.64 -21.68
CA VAL A 97 2.85 -26.03 -22.24
C VAL A 97 2.18 -24.78 -22.79
N LEU A 98 1.90 -24.81 -24.09
CA LEU A 98 1.08 -23.80 -24.74
C LEU A 98 -0.39 -24.18 -24.60
N PRO A 99 -1.26 -23.18 -24.37
CA PRO A 99 -2.69 -23.43 -24.41
C PRO A 99 -3.12 -23.88 -25.80
N PRO A 100 -4.29 -24.54 -25.94
CA PRO A 100 -4.86 -24.85 -27.24
C PRO A 100 -4.98 -23.59 -28.09
N LEU A 101 -4.42 -23.63 -29.27
CA LEU A 101 -4.46 -22.52 -30.22
C LEU A 101 -5.68 -22.64 -31.12
N LEU A 102 -6.27 -21.47 -31.42
CA LEU A 102 -7.36 -21.38 -32.39
C LEU A 102 -6.82 -21.52 -33.82
N ALA A 103 -7.60 -22.05 -34.70
CA ALA A 103 -7.26 -22.22 -36.11
C ALA A 103 -6.93 -20.85 -36.75
N GLY A 104 -5.87 -20.78 -37.54
CA GLY A 104 -5.35 -19.53 -38.11
C GLY A 104 -4.62 -18.60 -37.09
N GLY A 105 -4.62 -18.93 -35.78
CA GLY A 105 -3.96 -18.16 -34.74
C GLY A 105 -2.44 -18.24 -34.81
N GLU A 106 -1.79 -17.15 -34.39
CA GLU A 106 -0.33 -17.07 -34.20
C GLU A 106 -0.03 -16.86 -32.72
N HIS A 107 0.71 -17.81 -32.12
CA HIS A 107 1.23 -17.65 -30.77
C HIS A 107 2.69 -17.23 -30.83
N ARG A 108 3.01 -16.10 -30.19
CA ARG A 108 4.38 -15.59 -30.12
C ARG A 108 5.05 -16.05 -28.84
N LEU A 109 6.23 -16.62 -28.98
CA LEU A 109 7.01 -17.19 -27.90
C LEU A 109 8.42 -16.59 -27.89
N ALA A 110 8.82 -16.05 -26.77
CA ALA A 110 10.20 -15.70 -26.53
C ALA A 110 10.70 -16.52 -25.34
N LEU A 111 11.70 -17.35 -25.59
CA LEU A 111 12.31 -18.18 -24.56
C LEU A 111 13.77 -17.84 -24.40
N THR A 112 14.22 -17.93 -23.16
CA THR A 112 15.64 -17.79 -22.82
C THR A 112 16.12 -19.12 -22.29
N LEU A 113 17.09 -19.74 -23.00
CA LEU A 113 17.72 -20.96 -22.53
C LEU A 113 18.89 -20.60 -21.62
N THR A 114 18.95 -21.26 -20.47
CA THR A 114 20.05 -21.14 -19.53
C THR A 114 21.21 -22.00 -20.01
N PRO A 115 22.44 -21.48 -20.15
CA PRO A 115 23.60 -22.31 -20.39
C PRO A 115 23.75 -23.36 -19.28
N LEU A 116 24.18 -24.59 -19.61
CA LEU A 116 24.44 -25.64 -18.60
C LEU A 116 25.39 -25.17 -17.50
N ALA A 117 26.26 -24.20 -17.79
CA ALA A 117 27.16 -23.57 -16.83
C ALA A 117 26.51 -22.45 -16.01
N GLN A 118 25.23 -22.15 -16.18
CA GLN A 118 24.55 -20.98 -15.58
C GLN A 118 23.14 -21.31 -15.03
N LEU A 119 22.94 -22.45 -14.39
CA LEU A 119 21.68 -22.79 -13.69
C LEU A 119 21.31 -21.81 -12.55
N ALA A 120 22.11 -20.79 -12.35
CA ALA A 120 22.13 -20.03 -11.13
C ALA A 120 21.49 -18.64 -11.18
N VAL A 121 21.21 -18.10 -12.33
CA VAL A 121 20.57 -16.77 -12.42
C VAL A 121 19.34 -16.90 -13.29
N GLN A 122 18.20 -17.14 -12.67
CA GLN A 122 16.93 -16.87 -13.33
C GLN A 122 16.82 -15.35 -13.52
N GLN A 123 17.46 -14.82 -14.54
CA GLN A 123 17.02 -13.55 -15.08
C GLN A 123 15.63 -13.78 -15.61
N VAL A 124 14.65 -13.21 -14.94
CA VAL A 124 13.37 -12.89 -15.56
C VAL A 124 13.67 -11.78 -16.56
N VAL A 125 14.24 -12.13 -17.70
CA VAL A 125 14.10 -11.31 -18.89
C VAL A 125 12.63 -11.45 -19.23
N ALA A 126 11.85 -10.45 -18.88
CA ALA A 126 10.45 -10.40 -19.22
C ALA A 126 10.30 -10.79 -20.69
N PRO A 127 9.50 -11.79 -21.02
CA PRO A 127 9.21 -12.09 -22.41
C PRO A 127 8.69 -10.80 -23.07
N PRO A 128 9.04 -10.52 -24.32
CA PRO A 128 8.63 -9.29 -25.00
C PRO A 128 7.10 -9.16 -25.16
N SER A 129 6.35 -10.18 -24.79
CA SER A 129 4.89 -10.14 -24.65
C SER A 129 4.44 -11.06 -23.54
N ARG A 130 3.74 -10.49 -22.56
CA ARG A 130 3.01 -11.24 -21.52
C ARG A 130 2.02 -12.20 -22.22
N PRO A 131 1.95 -13.49 -21.82
CA PRO A 131 1.00 -14.42 -22.41
C PRO A 131 -0.42 -13.86 -22.31
N LEU A 132 -1.21 -14.00 -23.38
CA LEU A 132 -2.61 -13.57 -23.39
C LEU A 132 -3.47 -14.36 -22.37
N LEU A 133 -3.06 -15.58 -22.04
CA LEU A 133 -3.74 -16.45 -21.07
C LEU A 133 -2.79 -16.85 -19.94
N ASN A 134 -3.26 -16.77 -18.70
CA ASN A 134 -2.59 -17.38 -17.58
C ASN A 134 -3.10 -18.82 -17.38
N ALA A 135 -2.38 -19.78 -17.90
CA ALA A 135 -2.72 -21.19 -17.81
C ALA A 135 -2.04 -21.92 -16.62
N SER A 136 -1.22 -21.23 -15.83
CA SER A 136 -0.36 -21.87 -14.82
C SER A 136 -0.75 -21.57 -13.38
N ASP A 137 -1.46 -20.47 -13.14
CA ASP A 137 -1.76 -19.98 -11.81
C ASP A 137 -3.20 -19.44 -11.71
N ALA A 138 -3.89 -19.77 -10.61
CA ALA A 138 -5.21 -19.25 -10.30
C ALA A 138 -5.18 -17.97 -9.47
N ALA A 139 -4.01 -17.48 -9.07
CA ALA A 139 -3.90 -16.25 -8.31
C ALA A 139 -4.47 -15.05 -9.10
N THR A 140 -5.28 -14.24 -8.43
CA THR A 140 -5.72 -12.95 -8.96
C THR A 140 -4.74 -11.87 -8.57
N GLY A 141 -4.76 -10.77 -9.29
CA GLY A 141 -3.82 -9.67 -9.12
C GLY A 141 -3.21 -9.27 -10.46
N GLY A 142 -1.94 -8.91 -10.48
CA GLY A 142 -1.31 -8.51 -11.72
C GLY A 142 0.17 -8.20 -11.59
N VAL A 143 0.76 -7.91 -12.75
CA VAL A 143 2.18 -7.65 -12.90
C VAL A 143 2.38 -6.42 -13.76
N VAL A 144 3.34 -5.58 -13.38
CA VAL A 144 3.87 -4.50 -14.20
C VAL A 144 5.37 -4.72 -14.37
N GLU A 145 5.84 -4.83 -15.61
CA GLU A 145 7.22 -5.22 -15.89
C GLU A 145 7.78 -4.60 -17.18
N GLY A 146 9.09 -4.69 -17.37
CA GLY A 146 9.78 -4.43 -18.62
C GLY A 146 9.52 -3.02 -19.19
N VAL A 147 8.86 -2.96 -20.35
CA VAL A 147 8.59 -1.69 -21.06
C VAL A 147 7.57 -0.85 -20.31
N GLU A 148 6.58 -1.45 -19.67
CA GLU A 148 5.52 -0.74 -18.95
C GLU A 148 6.08 0.07 -17.78
N LEU A 149 7.02 -0.51 -16.98
CA LEU A 149 7.71 0.20 -15.91
C LEU A 149 8.43 1.48 -16.37
N ARG A 150 8.87 1.51 -17.63
CA ARG A 150 9.62 2.64 -18.18
C ARG A 150 8.78 3.60 -18.99
N ALA A 151 7.72 3.10 -19.64
CA ALA A 151 6.93 3.88 -20.60
C ALA A 151 5.75 4.61 -19.94
N LEU A 152 5.10 3.98 -18.95
CA LEU A 152 3.93 4.55 -18.30
C LEU A 152 4.29 5.79 -17.48
N PRO A 153 3.44 6.84 -17.51
CA PRO A 153 3.63 8.02 -16.68
C PRO A 153 3.51 7.64 -15.20
N THR A 154 4.59 7.84 -14.45
CA THR A 154 4.69 7.43 -13.05
C THR A 154 5.00 8.63 -12.17
N GLU A 155 4.03 9.06 -11.37
CA GLU A 155 4.18 10.17 -10.43
C GLU A 155 5.30 9.86 -9.43
N GLY A 156 6.29 10.76 -9.34
CA GLY A 156 7.39 10.63 -8.41
C GLY A 156 8.33 9.43 -8.63
N ARG A 157 8.20 8.70 -9.74
CA ARG A 157 8.89 7.42 -9.97
C ARG A 157 8.62 6.41 -8.84
N ASP A 158 7.41 6.49 -8.25
CA ASP A 158 6.97 5.57 -7.20
C ASP A 158 6.36 4.30 -7.82
N PRO A 159 6.98 3.11 -7.64
CA PRO A 159 6.44 1.86 -8.18
C PRO A 159 5.01 1.54 -7.71
N ILE A 160 4.63 1.96 -6.50
CA ILE A 160 3.29 1.73 -5.94
C ILE A 160 2.21 2.38 -6.81
N ALA A 161 2.51 3.53 -7.44
CA ALA A 161 1.57 4.20 -8.33
C ALA A 161 1.14 3.32 -9.50
N LEU A 162 2.02 2.44 -10.00
CA LEU A 162 1.70 1.47 -11.04
C LEU A 162 0.83 0.32 -10.51
N GLY A 163 0.96 -0.02 -9.24
CA GLY A 163 0.12 -1.01 -8.56
C GLY A 163 -1.37 -0.65 -8.61
N PHE A 164 -1.72 0.65 -8.59
CA PHE A 164 -3.11 1.09 -8.69
C PHE A 164 -3.75 0.80 -10.05
N THR A 165 -2.99 0.40 -11.06
CA THR A 165 -3.54 -0.04 -12.36
C THR A 165 -3.98 -1.52 -12.35
N ILE A 166 -3.73 -2.25 -11.28
CA ILE A 166 -4.05 -3.68 -11.13
C ILE A 166 -5.48 -3.83 -10.57
N PRO A 167 -6.29 -4.77 -11.08
CA PRO A 167 -7.63 -5.03 -10.55
C PRO A 167 -7.64 -5.37 -9.06
N GLY A 168 -8.61 -4.84 -8.32
CA GLY A 168 -8.73 -5.04 -6.87
C GLY A 168 -7.80 -4.20 -6.01
N VAL A 169 -6.89 -3.42 -6.62
CA VAL A 169 -5.97 -2.51 -5.93
C VAL A 169 -6.52 -1.09 -6.01
N ALA A 170 -6.61 -0.42 -4.87
CA ALA A 170 -7.05 0.96 -4.77
C ALA A 170 -6.14 1.77 -3.84
N GLN A 171 -6.17 3.09 -4.00
CA GLN A 171 -5.50 3.96 -3.04
C GLN A 171 -6.27 3.90 -1.71
N ALA A 172 -5.58 3.53 -0.65
CA ALA A 172 -6.11 3.50 0.69
C ALA A 172 -6.05 4.88 1.35
N ARG A 173 -6.90 5.06 2.37
CA ARG A 173 -6.75 6.10 3.35
C ARG A 173 -5.76 5.61 4.40
N GLY A 174 -4.64 6.30 4.57
CA GLY A 174 -3.64 5.99 5.59
C GLY A 174 -3.93 6.69 6.92
N PHE A 175 -3.31 6.20 8.00
CA PHE A 175 -3.41 6.77 9.34
C PHE A 175 -2.75 8.16 9.43
N PHE A 176 -1.54 8.26 8.91
CA PHE A 176 -0.85 9.51 8.66
C PHE A 176 -0.72 9.74 7.15
N GLY A 177 -0.39 10.94 6.72
CA GLY A 177 -0.13 11.23 5.30
C GLY A 177 0.93 10.33 4.66
N ASP A 178 1.77 9.69 5.48
CA ASP A 178 2.85 8.78 5.08
C ASP A 178 2.55 7.30 5.31
N ALA A 179 1.38 6.96 5.87
CA ALA A 179 0.99 5.57 6.13
C ALA A 179 0.76 4.78 4.83
N PRO A 180 0.65 3.45 4.91
CA PRO A 180 0.45 2.62 3.73
C PRO A 180 -0.75 3.08 2.89
N ARG A 181 -0.50 3.36 1.61
CA ARG A 181 -1.49 3.95 0.70
C ARG A 181 -2.18 2.94 -0.21
N LEU A 182 -1.89 1.65 -0.07
CA LEU A 182 -2.38 0.61 -0.97
C LEU A 182 -3.35 -0.32 -0.23
N SER A 183 -4.58 -0.38 -0.72
CA SER A 183 -5.62 -1.34 -0.29
C SER A 183 -5.81 -2.40 -1.36
N ILE A 184 -5.87 -3.64 -0.95
CA ILE A 184 -6.22 -4.79 -1.81
C ILE A 184 -7.57 -5.32 -1.34
N ASN A 185 -8.50 -5.54 -2.28
CA ASN A 185 -9.84 -6.06 -1.99
C ASN A 185 -10.61 -5.23 -0.94
N GLY A 186 -10.47 -3.91 -0.98
CA GLY A 186 -11.13 -3.03 0.01
C GLY A 186 -10.63 -3.18 1.45
N GLY A 187 -9.62 -4.03 1.68
CA GLY A 187 -9.05 -4.30 3.00
C GLY A 187 -8.27 -3.12 3.54
N ASN A 188 -8.02 -3.15 4.86
CA ASN A 188 -7.19 -2.15 5.51
C ASN A 188 -5.74 -2.30 5.05
N SER A 189 -5.10 -1.17 4.71
CA SER A 189 -3.72 -1.12 4.22
C SER A 189 -2.67 -1.62 5.22
N LEU A 190 -2.98 -1.63 6.51
CA LEU A 190 -2.11 -2.15 7.59
C LEU A 190 -1.76 -3.65 7.40
N TYR A 191 -2.60 -4.38 6.65
CA TYR A 191 -2.46 -5.82 6.46
C TYR A 191 -1.96 -6.21 5.07
N THR A 192 -1.43 -5.27 4.30
CA THR A 192 -0.77 -5.56 3.03
C THR A 192 0.69 -5.96 3.29
N GLN A 193 1.11 -7.11 2.76
CA GLN A 193 2.48 -7.56 2.85
C GLN A 193 3.30 -6.98 1.68
N TYR A 194 4.39 -6.28 2.00
CA TYR A 194 5.39 -5.84 1.03
C TYR A 194 6.61 -6.75 1.11
N THR A 195 7.14 -7.16 -0.04
CA THR A 195 8.34 -8.01 -0.12
C THR A 195 9.31 -7.52 -1.18
N ILE A 196 10.60 -7.78 -1.01
CA ILE A 196 11.64 -7.63 -2.02
C ILE A 196 12.26 -9.00 -2.27
N ASP A 197 12.10 -9.54 -3.50
CA ASP A 197 12.47 -10.91 -3.86
C ASP A 197 11.94 -11.97 -2.87
N GLY A 198 10.72 -11.77 -2.36
CA GLY A 198 10.03 -12.66 -1.43
C GLY A 198 10.42 -12.55 0.04
N MET A 199 11.35 -11.64 0.41
CA MET A 199 11.70 -11.32 1.79
C MET A 199 10.95 -10.10 2.29
N ASP A 200 10.68 -10.01 3.59
CA ASP A 200 9.87 -8.98 4.23
C ASP A 200 10.43 -7.56 4.02
N ASN A 201 9.58 -6.65 3.62
CA ASN A 201 9.83 -5.20 3.50
C ASN A 201 8.78 -4.36 4.25
N ASN A 202 8.05 -4.95 5.19
CA ASN A 202 7.15 -4.18 6.04
C ASN A 202 7.90 -3.60 7.24
N GLU A 203 7.64 -2.34 7.57
CA GLU A 203 7.87 -1.86 8.91
C GLU A 203 6.78 -2.42 9.85
N GLY A 204 7.11 -2.61 11.11
CA GLY A 204 6.23 -3.33 12.04
C GLY A 204 5.17 -2.48 12.71
N PHE A 205 5.34 -1.14 12.77
CA PHE A 205 4.46 -0.25 13.52
C PHE A 205 3.07 -0.14 12.88
N LEU A 206 3.01 0.23 11.59
CA LEU A 206 1.77 0.35 10.81
C LEU A 206 1.75 -0.49 9.53
N GLY A 207 2.78 -1.31 9.27
CA GLY A 207 2.80 -2.25 8.16
C GLY A 207 3.09 -1.65 6.79
N GLY A 208 3.62 -0.43 6.71
CA GLY A 208 4.06 0.18 5.45
C GLY A 208 5.35 -0.43 4.90
N PRO A 209 5.79 -0.03 3.68
CA PRO A 209 7.09 -0.45 3.19
C PRO A 209 8.22 0.17 4.03
N ARG A 210 9.13 -0.67 4.52
CA ARG A 210 10.32 -0.28 5.28
C ARG A 210 11.29 0.50 4.41
N VAL A 211 11.51 0.04 3.19
CA VAL A 211 12.36 0.70 2.20
C VAL A 211 11.53 1.10 0.99
N GLU A 212 11.59 2.39 0.62
CA GLU A 212 11.10 2.86 -0.67
C GLU A 212 12.10 2.40 -1.76
N PHE A 213 11.66 1.50 -2.64
CA PHE A 213 12.55 0.87 -3.61
C PHE A 213 12.75 1.74 -4.86
N PRO A 214 14.01 1.95 -5.35
CA PRO A 214 14.25 2.74 -6.56
C PRO A 214 13.71 2.04 -7.81
N LEU A 215 12.94 2.77 -8.63
CA LEU A 215 12.35 2.23 -9.86
C LEU A 215 13.43 1.74 -10.85
N ALA A 216 14.62 2.35 -10.85
CA ALA A 216 15.74 1.92 -11.68
C ALA A 216 16.24 0.51 -11.36
N ALA A 217 16.08 0.04 -10.10
CA ALA A 217 16.47 -1.31 -9.67
C ALA A 217 15.35 -2.34 -9.80
N LEU A 218 14.14 -1.91 -10.19
CA LEU A 218 12.99 -2.80 -10.28
C LEU A 218 12.94 -3.51 -11.63
N ALA A 219 12.91 -4.85 -11.62
CA ALA A 219 12.67 -5.68 -12.79
C ALA A 219 11.18 -5.88 -13.02
N ARG A 220 10.41 -6.10 -11.92
CA ARG A 220 9.01 -6.46 -11.94
C ARG A 220 8.33 -6.05 -10.63
N LEU A 221 7.13 -5.49 -10.73
CA LEU A 221 6.19 -5.29 -9.64
C LEU A 221 5.07 -6.32 -9.78
N GLU A 222 4.86 -7.13 -8.77
CA GLU A 222 3.80 -8.12 -8.72
C GLU A 222 2.87 -7.86 -7.54
N VAL A 223 1.57 -7.93 -7.79
CA VAL A 223 0.56 -7.90 -6.74
C VAL A 223 -0.22 -9.21 -6.78
N LEU A 224 -0.18 -9.95 -5.67
CA LEU A 224 -0.94 -11.16 -5.43
C LEU A 224 -2.13 -10.80 -4.54
N ALA A 225 -3.32 -10.78 -5.11
CA ALA A 225 -4.51 -10.35 -4.39
C ALA A 225 -5.27 -11.50 -3.72
N ASN A 226 -5.43 -12.65 -4.42
CA ASN A 226 -6.14 -13.82 -3.89
C ASN A 226 -5.56 -15.12 -4.44
N SER A 227 -5.88 -16.24 -3.80
CA SER A 227 -5.56 -17.60 -4.24
C SER A 227 -4.06 -17.84 -4.50
N TYR A 228 -3.20 -17.10 -3.81
CA TYR A 228 -1.75 -17.25 -3.94
C TYR A 228 -1.21 -18.41 -3.10
N SER A 229 0.01 -18.85 -3.43
CA SER A 229 0.71 -19.97 -2.83
C SER A 229 0.78 -19.90 -1.29
N ALA A 230 0.79 -21.06 -0.63
CA ALA A 230 1.01 -21.20 0.81
C ALA A 230 2.40 -20.69 1.25
N GLU A 231 3.33 -20.50 0.32
CA GLU A 231 4.62 -19.87 0.56
C GLU A 231 4.52 -18.46 1.13
N PHE A 232 3.48 -17.70 0.72
CA PHE A 232 3.24 -16.33 1.21
C PHE A 232 2.27 -16.35 2.39
N GLY A 233 2.68 -15.74 3.50
CA GLY A 233 1.90 -15.61 4.72
C GLY A 233 1.85 -14.18 5.23
N ARG A 234 1.39 -14.02 6.46
CA ARG A 234 1.37 -12.75 7.21
C ARG A 234 0.54 -11.63 6.57
N SER A 235 -0.37 -11.97 5.64
CA SER A 235 -1.26 -11.01 5.02
C SER A 235 -2.64 -11.61 4.75
N PRO A 236 -3.70 -11.10 5.36
CA PRO A 236 -5.07 -11.45 5.02
C PRO A 236 -5.59 -10.68 3.80
N SER A 237 -4.87 -9.64 3.34
CA SER A 237 -5.30 -8.77 2.24
C SER A 237 -4.64 -9.12 0.91
N GLY A 238 -3.30 -9.29 0.90
CA GLY A 238 -2.53 -9.60 -0.30
C GLY A 238 -1.06 -9.20 -0.19
N VAL A 239 -0.28 -9.50 -1.23
CA VAL A 239 1.18 -9.33 -1.25
C VAL A 239 1.58 -8.42 -2.41
N VAL A 240 2.46 -7.46 -2.15
CA VAL A 240 3.15 -6.63 -3.14
C VAL A 240 4.62 -7.02 -3.16
N ASN A 241 5.06 -7.65 -4.24
CA ASN A 241 6.42 -8.14 -4.38
C ASN A 241 7.21 -7.31 -5.39
N TYR A 242 8.37 -6.83 -4.98
CA TYR A 242 9.35 -6.15 -5.83
C TYR A 242 10.43 -7.16 -6.22
N GLU A 243 10.55 -7.45 -7.52
CA GLU A 243 11.65 -8.26 -8.03
C GLU A 243 12.80 -7.35 -8.49
N THR A 244 14.02 -7.65 -8.00
CA THR A 244 15.18 -6.82 -8.26
C THR A 244 15.84 -7.14 -9.59
N ARG A 245 16.38 -6.12 -10.26
CA ARG A 245 17.20 -6.30 -11.48
C ARG A 245 18.54 -6.96 -11.14
N THR A 246 19.03 -7.72 -12.11
CA THR A 246 20.33 -8.40 -12.04
C THR A 246 21.32 -7.83 -13.07
N GLY A 247 22.60 -8.01 -12.86
CA GLY A 247 23.60 -7.78 -13.88
C GLY A 247 23.53 -8.81 -15.02
N GLY A 248 23.96 -8.45 -16.21
CA GLY A 248 24.01 -9.31 -17.38
C GLY A 248 25.45 -9.53 -17.88
N GLU A 249 25.59 -10.25 -19.00
CA GLU A 249 26.90 -10.53 -19.65
C GLU A 249 27.59 -9.27 -20.21
N ARG A 250 26.85 -8.18 -20.40
CA ARG A 250 27.35 -6.89 -20.82
C ARG A 250 26.97 -5.83 -19.80
N TRP A 251 27.82 -4.85 -19.63
CA TRP A 251 27.48 -3.65 -18.89
C TRP A 251 26.37 -2.91 -19.61
N THR A 252 25.29 -2.66 -18.92
CA THR A 252 24.17 -1.85 -19.37
C THR A 252 23.76 -0.91 -18.25
N GLY A 253 23.32 0.28 -18.61
CA GLY A 253 22.91 1.22 -17.58
C GLY A 253 22.06 2.34 -18.11
N GLU A 254 21.51 3.10 -17.18
CA GLU A 254 20.82 4.35 -17.48
C GLU A 254 21.19 5.42 -16.46
N LEU A 255 21.32 6.65 -16.95
CA LEU A 255 21.31 7.88 -16.17
C LEU A 255 20.06 8.65 -16.51
N PHE A 256 19.43 9.26 -15.55
CA PHE A 256 18.27 10.10 -15.82
C PHE A 256 18.24 11.37 -14.96
N ALA A 257 17.59 12.38 -15.50
CA ALA A 257 17.21 13.60 -14.81
C ALA A 257 15.74 13.90 -15.12
N TYR A 258 14.93 14.08 -14.08
CA TYR A 258 13.55 14.54 -14.16
C TYR A 258 13.44 15.91 -13.52
N ASN A 259 12.69 16.79 -14.13
CA ASN A 259 12.39 18.10 -13.61
C ASN A 259 10.91 18.43 -13.77
N ARG A 260 10.30 18.82 -12.68
CA ARG A 260 8.97 19.38 -12.61
C ARG A 260 9.08 20.83 -12.19
N PRO A 261 8.96 21.76 -13.13
CA PRO A 261 9.26 23.18 -12.87
C PRO A 261 8.17 23.89 -12.05
N GLY A 262 6.97 23.30 -11.93
CA GLY A 262 5.84 23.96 -11.29
C GLY A 262 5.16 24.97 -12.22
N ILE A 263 4.65 26.07 -11.65
CA ILE A 263 4.04 27.16 -12.40
C ILE A 263 5.10 27.87 -13.26
N PRO A 264 4.83 28.20 -14.55
CA PRO A 264 3.50 28.27 -15.17
C PRO A 264 3.01 26.97 -15.85
N PHE A 265 3.78 25.90 -15.84
CA PHE A 265 3.41 24.65 -16.51
C PHE A 265 2.31 23.89 -15.76
N ASP A 266 2.34 23.94 -14.44
CA ASP A 266 1.32 23.36 -13.58
C ASP A 266 0.08 24.27 -13.48
N ALA A 267 -1.09 23.67 -13.38
CA ALA A 267 -2.31 24.41 -13.07
C ALA A 267 -2.38 24.67 -11.55
N ARG A 268 -3.19 25.64 -11.14
CA ARG A 268 -3.47 25.94 -9.73
C ARG A 268 -4.73 25.22 -9.27
N SER A 269 -4.69 24.68 -8.04
CA SER A 269 -5.90 24.16 -7.41
C SER A 269 -6.82 25.32 -6.96
N PRO A 270 -8.12 25.29 -7.24
CA PRO A 270 -9.05 26.25 -6.66
C PRO A 270 -9.32 25.98 -5.17
N ILE A 271 -9.03 24.76 -4.70
CA ILE A 271 -9.24 24.33 -3.31
C ILE A 271 -7.91 24.29 -2.60
N VAL A 272 -7.86 24.86 -1.40
CA VAL A 272 -6.72 24.81 -0.47
C VAL A 272 -7.22 24.33 0.89
N PRO A 273 -6.33 23.84 1.79
CA PRO A 273 -6.74 23.53 3.15
C PRO A 273 -7.43 24.73 3.82
N GLY A 274 -8.63 24.50 4.36
CA GLY A 274 -9.47 25.55 4.95
C GLY A 274 -10.56 26.09 4.02
N GLY A 275 -10.64 25.68 2.75
CA GLY A 275 -11.70 26.06 1.83
C GLY A 275 -11.22 26.55 0.46
N GLU A 276 -11.98 27.45 -0.14
CA GLU A 276 -11.63 28.02 -1.44
C GLU A 276 -10.41 28.96 -1.34
N ARG A 277 -9.66 29.02 -2.44
CA ARG A 277 -8.52 29.94 -2.54
C ARG A 277 -8.98 31.38 -2.55
N PRO A 278 -8.51 32.24 -1.64
CA PRO A 278 -8.82 33.67 -1.67
C PRO A 278 -8.32 34.35 -2.95
N ALA A 279 -9.06 35.35 -3.42
CA ALA A 279 -8.77 36.02 -4.68
C ALA A 279 -7.44 36.81 -4.65
N ASP A 280 -7.05 37.34 -3.52
CA ASP A 280 -5.80 38.06 -3.27
C ASP A 280 -4.57 37.16 -3.32
N PHE A 281 -4.72 35.85 -3.10
CA PHE A 281 -3.69 34.85 -3.25
C PHE A 281 -3.50 34.33 -4.68
N ARG A 282 -4.10 34.95 -5.68
CA ARG A 282 -3.89 34.56 -7.08
C ARG A 282 -2.44 34.61 -7.55
N ARG A 283 -1.61 35.43 -6.93
CA ARG A 283 -0.18 35.56 -7.21
C ARG A 283 0.69 34.66 -6.35
N ALA A 284 0.17 34.07 -5.29
CA ALA A 284 0.93 33.15 -4.47
C ALA A 284 1.29 31.91 -5.29
N GLN A 285 2.53 31.52 -5.24
CA GLN A 285 3.01 30.32 -5.92
C GLN A 285 2.52 29.13 -5.12
N ASP A 286 1.50 28.49 -5.62
CA ASP A 286 1.00 27.20 -5.21
C ASP A 286 1.67 26.16 -6.11
N GLY A 287 3.00 26.20 -6.10
CA GLY A 287 3.82 25.41 -6.98
C GLY A 287 4.36 24.17 -6.27
N PHE A 288 4.26 23.05 -6.95
CA PHE A 288 5.03 21.87 -6.62
C PHE A 288 6.18 21.74 -7.58
N ARG A 289 7.40 21.88 -7.07
CA ARG A 289 8.63 21.72 -7.86
C ARG A 289 9.34 20.46 -7.41
N ARG A 290 9.84 19.69 -8.37
CA ARG A 290 10.60 18.47 -8.08
C ARG A 290 11.74 18.30 -9.06
N THR A 291 12.90 17.99 -8.53
CA THR A 291 14.06 17.52 -9.30
C THR A 291 14.42 16.13 -8.82
N GLN A 292 14.54 15.20 -9.76
CA GLN A 292 14.96 13.82 -9.49
C GLN A 292 16.15 13.47 -10.39
N LEU A 293 17.18 12.93 -9.79
CA LEU A 293 18.41 12.50 -10.46
C LEU A 293 18.67 11.04 -10.06
N GLY A 294 19.20 10.27 -10.98
CA GLY A 294 19.56 8.91 -10.65
C GLY A 294 20.02 8.07 -11.82
N GLY A 295 20.16 6.80 -11.53
CA GLY A 295 20.53 5.82 -12.54
C GLY A 295 20.65 4.43 -11.96
N GLY A 296 20.88 3.48 -12.86
CA GLY A 296 21.16 2.10 -12.50
C GLY A 296 22.08 1.44 -13.52
N TRP A 297 23.02 0.64 -13.03
CA TRP A 297 24.03 -0.03 -13.84
C TRP A 297 24.18 -1.47 -13.41
N GLY A 298 24.33 -2.35 -14.38
CA GLY A 298 24.61 -3.76 -14.13
C GLY A 298 25.44 -4.40 -15.24
N GLY A 299 26.23 -5.37 -14.83
CA GLY A 299 27.09 -6.10 -15.75
C GLY A 299 27.90 -7.19 -15.06
N PRO A 300 28.85 -7.81 -15.80
CA PRO A 300 29.68 -8.87 -15.24
C PRO A 300 30.81 -8.28 -14.38
N LEU A 301 30.82 -8.56 -13.08
CA LEU A 301 31.98 -8.31 -12.20
C LEU A 301 33.09 -9.32 -12.50
N ARG A 302 32.72 -10.58 -12.76
CA ARG A 302 33.56 -11.64 -13.29
C ARG A 302 32.73 -12.43 -14.31
N ARG A 303 33.12 -12.35 -15.56
CA ARG A 303 32.40 -13.00 -16.67
C ARG A 303 32.17 -14.49 -16.39
N GLY A 304 30.95 -14.95 -16.61
CA GLY A 304 30.58 -16.34 -16.46
C GLY A 304 30.24 -16.77 -15.03
N THR A 305 30.58 -15.98 -13.98
CA THR A 305 30.39 -16.40 -12.59
C THR A 305 29.76 -15.33 -11.69
N THR A 306 30.11 -14.05 -11.87
CA THR A 306 29.65 -13.01 -10.93
C THR A 306 29.09 -11.81 -11.67
N TYR A 307 27.89 -11.43 -11.33
CA TYR A 307 27.17 -10.31 -11.92
C TYR A 307 26.75 -9.33 -10.84
N GLY A 308 26.77 -8.04 -11.15
CA GLY A 308 26.35 -7.01 -10.21
C GLY A 308 25.37 -6.05 -10.85
N PHE A 309 24.48 -5.51 -10.05
CA PHE A 309 23.58 -4.41 -10.38
C PHE A 309 23.51 -3.42 -9.23
N GLY A 310 23.53 -2.13 -9.52
CA GLY A 310 23.34 -1.06 -8.54
C GLY A 310 22.49 0.06 -9.09
N ALA A 311 21.72 0.72 -8.23
CA ALA A 311 20.90 1.87 -8.56
C ALA A 311 20.91 2.89 -7.43
N LEU A 312 20.83 4.17 -7.82
CA LEU A 312 20.70 5.31 -6.92
C LEU A 312 19.66 6.26 -7.49
N GLU A 313 18.76 6.74 -6.66
CA GLU A 313 17.80 7.79 -6.98
C GLU A 313 17.77 8.84 -5.87
N TYR A 314 17.84 10.11 -6.24
CA TYR A 314 17.68 11.27 -5.38
C TYR A 314 16.50 12.09 -5.87
N SER A 315 15.68 12.56 -4.95
CA SER A 315 14.56 13.47 -5.21
C SER A 315 14.58 14.63 -4.22
N ASN A 316 14.44 15.85 -4.76
CA ASN A 316 14.21 17.06 -3.99
C ASN A 316 12.88 17.67 -4.43
N GLU A 317 11.97 17.83 -3.46
CA GLU A 317 10.64 18.37 -3.69
C GLU A 317 10.45 19.63 -2.86
N ASN A 318 9.85 20.64 -3.45
CA ASN A 318 9.50 21.88 -2.79
C ASN A 318 8.05 22.22 -3.11
N GLN A 319 7.21 22.25 -2.10
CA GLN A 319 5.80 22.55 -2.25
C GLN A 319 5.43 23.79 -1.48
N ASP A 320 4.93 24.82 -2.18
CA ASP A 320 4.30 25.95 -1.54
C ASP A 320 2.92 25.52 -1.01
N ARG A 321 2.63 25.85 0.23
CA ARG A 321 1.38 25.52 0.91
C ARG A 321 0.59 26.78 1.22
N ILE A 322 -0.61 26.85 0.70
CA ILE A 322 -1.58 27.88 1.07
C ILE A 322 -2.55 27.25 2.06
N SER A 323 -2.72 27.87 3.20
CA SER A 323 -3.67 27.47 4.24
C SER A 323 -4.54 28.67 4.62
N SER A 324 -5.85 28.49 4.62
CA SER A 324 -6.80 29.52 5.03
C SER A 324 -7.47 29.14 6.35
N THR A 325 -7.61 30.11 7.23
CA THR A 325 -8.43 30.04 8.43
C THR A 325 -9.60 31.01 8.28
N ALA A 326 -10.54 31.02 9.23
CA ALA A 326 -11.63 31.97 9.25
C ALA A 326 -11.16 33.45 9.29
N ARG A 327 -9.91 33.72 9.64
CA ARG A 327 -9.40 35.08 9.87
C ARG A 327 -8.26 35.50 8.96
N ALA A 328 -7.51 34.55 8.42
CA ALA A 328 -6.33 34.87 7.62
C ALA A 328 -5.95 33.71 6.68
N THR A 329 -5.24 34.05 5.62
CA THR A 329 -4.65 33.10 4.69
C THR A 329 -3.13 33.21 4.75
N PHE A 330 -2.46 32.09 4.82
CA PHE A 330 -1.01 32.00 5.02
C PHE A 330 -0.36 31.21 3.87
N LEU A 331 0.84 31.63 3.48
CA LEU A 331 1.72 30.87 2.62
C LEU A 331 2.78 30.19 3.48
N GLY A 332 2.87 28.90 3.46
CA GLY A 332 3.93 28.08 4.03
C GLY A 332 4.70 27.32 2.95
N ARG A 333 5.68 26.57 3.39
CA ARG A 333 6.52 25.75 2.52
C ARG A 333 6.76 24.38 3.13
N GLU A 334 6.86 23.35 2.28
CA GLU A 334 7.29 22.01 2.65
C GLU A 334 8.45 21.61 1.75
N LEU A 335 9.50 21.08 2.35
CA LEU A 335 10.66 20.55 1.67
C LEU A 335 10.72 19.05 1.90
N ARG A 336 10.84 18.26 0.81
CA ARG A 336 11.04 16.82 0.91
C ARG A 336 12.29 16.43 0.15
N GLU A 337 13.16 15.68 0.81
CA GLU A 337 14.33 15.06 0.23
C GLU A 337 14.23 13.55 0.39
N THR A 338 14.53 12.82 -0.67
CA THR A 338 14.47 11.36 -0.64
C THR A 338 15.69 10.78 -1.35
N TRP A 339 16.38 9.86 -0.68
CA TRP A 339 17.45 9.04 -1.22
C TRP A 339 16.98 7.58 -1.26
N LYS A 340 17.24 6.91 -2.38
CA LYS A 340 16.95 5.48 -2.57
C LYS A 340 18.14 4.83 -3.22
N VAL A 341 18.64 3.77 -2.59
CA VAL A 341 19.79 3.00 -3.07
C VAL A 341 19.40 1.53 -3.12
N ALA A 342 19.82 0.82 -4.14
CA ALA A 342 19.70 -0.64 -4.19
C ALA A 342 20.92 -1.24 -4.87
N GLY A 343 21.34 -2.40 -4.39
CA GLY A 343 22.46 -3.16 -4.94
C GLY A 343 22.19 -4.66 -4.87
N ARG A 344 22.68 -5.37 -5.88
CA ARG A 344 22.61 -6.83 -5.96
C ARG A 344 23.86 -7.39 -6.58
N ILE A 345 24.39 -8.48 -6.00
CA ILE A 345 25.48 -9.27 -6.55
C ILE A 345 25.02 -10.73 -6.59
N ASP A 346 25.12 -11.34 -7.76
CA ASP A 346 24.83 -12.76 -7.97
C ASP A 346 26.13 -13.47 -8.29
N HIS A 347 26.48 -14.52 -7.50
CA HIS A 347 27.65 -15.34 -7.71
C HIS A 347 27.26 -16.81 -7.92
N GLY A 348 27.60 -17.36 -9.08
CA GLY A 348 27.43 -18.77 -9.39
C GLY A 348 28.70 -19.57 -8.98
N TRP A 349 28.55 -20.43 -7.98
CA TRP A 349 29.61 -21.35 -7.54
C TRP A 349 29.75 -22.54 -8.48
N SER A 350 28.60 -22.98 -8.99
CA SER A 350 28.46 -24.09 -9.94
C SER A 350 27.17 -23.88 -10.75
N PRO A 351 26.88 -24.70 -11.78
CA PRO A 351 25.62 -24.65 -12.48
C PRO A 351 24.39 -24.81 -11.59
N ASP A 352 24.54 -25.48 -10.46
CA ASP A 352 23.48 -25.86 -9.54
C ASP A 352 23.48 -25.00 -8.25
N GLN A 353 24.42 -24.07 -8.08
CA GLN A 353 24.55 -23.30 -6.85
C GLN A 353 24.80 -21.82 -7.11
N THR A 354 23.99 -20.97 -6.51
CA THR A 354 24.11 -19.50 -6.60
C THR A 354 23.91 -18.85 -5.26
N THR A 355 24.72 -17.84 -4.99
CA THR A 355 24.52 -16.94 -3.85
C THR A 355 24.23 -15.54 -4.37
N THR A 356 23.15 -14.95 -3.89
CA THR A 356 22.75 -13.57 -4.15
C THR A 356 22.98 -12.75 -2.88
N LEU A 357 23.75 -11.69 -2.97
CA LEU A 357 23.82 -10.63 -1.96
C LEU A 357 22.95 -9.48 -2.40
N ARG A 358 22.15 -8.93 -1.49
CA ARG A 358 21.23 -7.85 -1.74
C ARG A 358 21.32 -6.79 -0.67
N PHE A 359 21.26 -5.53 -1.10
CA PHE A 359 21.19 -4.38 -0.24
C PHE A 359 20.17 -3.40 -0.79
N ALA A 360 19.37 -2.77 0.07
CA ALA A 360 18.52 -1.65 -0.27
C ALA A 360 18.42 -0.69 0.92
N MET A 361 18.38 0.61 0.65
CA MET A 361 18.11 1.62 1.66
C MET A 361 17.30 2.78 1.08
N SER A 362 16.52 3.41 1.93
CA SER A 362 15.88 4.68 1.63
C SER A 362 15.96 5.62 2.84
N HIS A 363 16.05 6.90 2.56
CA HIS A 363 15.94 7.97 3.54
C HIS A 363 15.04 9.04 2.96
N ALA A 364 13.94 9.34 3.62
CA ALA A 364 13.03 10.41 3.27
C ALA A 364 12.93 11.37 4.44
N SER A 365 13.22 12.64 4.19
CA SER A 365 13.04 13.73 5.13
C SER A 365 12.03 14.71 4.56
N ARG A 366 11.03 15.08 5.36
CA ARG A 366 10.01 16.06 5.00
C ARG A 366 9.92 17.12 6.06
N ALA A 367 10.49 18.27 5.78
CA ALA A 367 10.54 19.41 6.70
C ALA A 367 9.39 20.37 6.43
N GLY A 368 8.57 20.64 7.46
CA GLY A 368 7.62 21.74 7.47
C GLY A 368 8.32 23.05 7.80
N GLU A 369 8.16 24.05 6.95
CA GLU A 369 8.69 25.40 7.19
C GLU A 369 7.59 26.40 7.57
N GLY A 370 6.67 25.94 8.41
CA GLY A 370 5.49 26.67 8.83
C GLY A 370 4.36 26.58 7.79
N SER A 371 3.17 26.30 8.23
CA SER A 371 1.99 26.28 7.37
C SER A 371 0.78 26.80 8.13
N GLY A 372 -0.05 27.59 7.47
CA GLY A 372 -1.21 28.20 8.12
C GLY A 372 -0.77 29.06 9.31
N ILE A 373 -1.37 28.77 10.46
CA ILE A 373 -1.06 29.47 11.72
C ILE A 373 0.19 28.95 12.43
N VAL A 374 0.80 27.87 11.96
CA VAL A 374 1.99 27.26 12.56
C VAL A 374 3.23 28.02 12.13
N ALA A 375 4.00 28.54 13.09
CA ALA A 375 5.29 29.17 12.82
C ALA A 375 6.37 28.12 12.50
N PRO A 376 7.43 28.46 11.74
CA PRO A 376 8.49 27.52 11.38
C PRO A 376 9.17 26.84 12.57
N GLU A 377 9.31 27.53 13.70
CA GLU A 377 9.88 26.96 14.93
C GLU A 377 8.97 25.95 15.63
N ALA A 378 7.65 26.04 15.39
CA ALA A 378 6.67 25.12 15.96
C ALA A 378 6.34 23.94 15.04
N ASP A 379 6.97 23.86 13.87
CA ASP A 379 6.75 22.78 12.88
C ASP A 379 7.72 21.62 13.07
N ILE A 380 7.41 20.49 12.44
CA ILE A 380 8.16 19.23 12.57
C ILE A 380 8.76 18.80 11.23
N THR A 381 9.84 18.06 11.33
CA THR A 381 10.39 17.26 10.22
C THR A 381 9.96 15.81 10.40
N THR A 382 9.41 15.20 9.37
CA THR A 382 9.16 13.75 9.37
C THR A 382 10.34 13.06 8.71
N ILE A 383 10.98 12.13 9.41
CA ILE A 383 12.07 11.30 8.89
C ILE A 383 11.62 9.86 8.79
N ARG A 384 11.80 9.25 7.63
CA ARG A 384 11.66 7.82 7.42
C ARG A 384 12.94 7.28 6.81
N ALA A 385 13.62 6.40 7.52
CA ALA A 385 14.85 5.78 7.08
C ALA A 385 14.78 4.27 7.25
N GLY A 386 15.05 3.53 6.20
CA GLY A 386 15.05 2.07 6.25
C GLY A 386 16.21 1.47 5.48
N SER A 387 16.69 0.32 5.94
CA SER A 387 17.67 -0.47 5.20
C SER A 387 17.36 -1.95 5.28
N ILE A 388 17.79 -2.70 4.26
CA ILE A 388 17.68 -4.14 4.14
C ILE A 388 19.00 -4.66 3.59
N SER A 389 19.59 -5.66 4.25
CA SER A 389 20.74 -6.41 3.76
C SER A 389 20.42 -7.90 3.83
N GLY A 390 20.60 -8.61 2.73
CA GLY A 390 20.22 -10.01 2.68
C GLY A 390 21.16 -10.88 1.86
N VAL A 391 21.25 -12.14 2.23
CA VAL A 391 21.91 -13.20 1.47
C VAL A 391 20.88 -14.27 1.15
N THR A 392 20.86 -14.73 -0.10
CA THR A 392 20.03 -15.85 -0.55
C THR A 392 20.92 -16.87 -1.23
N HIS A 393 20.91 -18.09 -0.76
CA HIS A 393 21.59 -19.21 -1.39
C HIS A 393 20.56 -20.13 -2.06
N ARG A 394 20.79 -20.43 -3.33
CA ARG A 394 19.99 -21.40 -4.10
C ARG A 394 20.85 -22.57 -4.46
N SER A 395 20.35 -23.77 -4.24
CA SER A 395 20.99 -25.01 -4.64
C SER A 395 20.00 -25.96 -5.32
N ALA A 396 20.47 -26.69 -6.31
CA ALA A 396 19.72 -27.75 -6.97
C ALA A 396 20.54 -29.03 -6.99
N TRP A 397 19.87 -30.18 -6.94
CA TRP A 397 20.53 -31.49 -6.97
C TRP A 397 19.62 -32.55 -7.59
N ARG A 398 20.11 -33.77 -7.76
CA ARG A 398 19.40 -34.87 -8.44
C ARG A 398 18.97 -34.52 -9.87
N GLY A 399 19.84 -33.79 -10.59
CA GLY A 399 19.55 -33.36 -11.95
C GLY A 399 18.41 -32.33 -12.03
N GLY A 400 18.30 -31.45 -11.02
CA GLY A 400 17.26 -30.41 -10.94
C GLY A 400 15.91 -30.89 -10.41
N ARG A 401 15.80 -32.17 -9.95
CA ARG A 401 14.54 -32.66 -9.35
C ARG A 401 14.29 -32.10 -7.95
N SER A 402 15.31 -31.69 -7.26
CA SER A 402 15.22 -31.06 -5.95
C SER A 402 15.94 -29.72 -5.97
N SER A 403 15.38 -28.72 -5.32
CA SER A 403 16.01 -27.42 -5.10
C SER A 403 15.71 -26.91 -3.71
N ASN A 404 16.60 -26.07 -3.23
CA ASN A 404 16.43 -25.36 -1.96
C ASN A 404 16.80 -23.89 -2.14
N VAL A 405 16.07 -23.02 -1.44
CA VAL A 405 16.32 -21.59 -1.35
C VAL A 405 16.35 -21.21 0.12
N ALA A 406 17.54 -20.95 0.64
CA ALA A 406 17.77 -20.45 1.99
C ALA A 406 18.10 -18.96 1.93
N ALA A 407 17.45 -18.15 2.75
CA ALA A 407 17.64 -16.70 2.79
C ALA A 407 17.73 -16.19 4.22
N LEU A 408 18.66 -15.27 4.45
CA LEU A 408 18.82 -14.51 5.69
C LEU A 408 18.80 -13.03 5.38
N GLN A 409 18.08 -12.25 6.17
CA GLN A 409 17.96 -10.81 6.02
C GLN A 409 18.08 -10.09 7.35
N LEU A 410 18.81 -8.98 7.35
CA LEU A 410 18.85 -7.98 8.39
C LEU A 410 18.18 -6.71 7.85
N ALA A 411 17.26 -6.14 8.61
CA ALA A 411 16.58 -4.91 8.23
C ALA A 411 16.53 -3.94 9.41
N THR A 412 16.63 -2.65 9.10
CA THR A 412 16.46 -1.56 10.07
C THR A 412 15.40 -0.59 9.58
N TYR A 413 14.74 0.09 10.52
CA TYR A 413 13.81 1.16 10.20
C TYR A 413 13.79 2.19 11.32
N ARG A 414 13.58 3.46 10.95
CA ARG A 414 13.34 4.56 11.87
C ARG A 414 12.26 5.48 11.31
N TRP A 415 11.34 5.84 12.19
CA TRP A 415 10.33 6.85 11.91
C TRP A 415 10.35 7.88 13.04
N ASP A 416 10.73 9.13 12.72
CA ASP A 416 11.05 10.15 13.68
C ASP A 416 10.42 11.49 13.28
N PHE A 417 10.04 12.29 14.28
CA PHE A 417 9.40 13.60 14.11
C PHE A 417 10.12 14.69 14.90
N PRO A 418 11.40 14.97 14.64
CA PRO A 418 12.10 16.04 15.33
C PRO A 418 11.52 17.43 14.96
N PRO A 419 11.61 18.41 15.86
CA PRO A 419 11.33 19.81 15.55
C PRO A 419 12.18 20.28 14.37
N THR A 420 11.59 21.03 13.42
CA THR A 420 12.32 21.47 12.22
C THR A 420 13.40 22.51 12.52
N ARG A 421 13.08 23.50 13.35
CA ARG A 421 13.98 24.66 13.61
C ARG A 421 14.17 25.01 15.09
N SER A 422 13.68 24.17 15.97
CA SER A 422 13.80 24.36 17.41
C SER A 422 14.32 23.11 18.10
N SER A 423 14.60 23.22 19.37
CA SER A 423 14.71 22.11 20.30
C SER A 423 13.52 22.20 21.26
N PHE A 424 13.20 21.10 21.97
CA PHE A 424 12.09 21.09 22.93
C PHE A 424 12.30 21.96 24.19
N ASN A 425 12.96 23.14 24.03
CA ASN A 425 13.36 24.03 25.14
C ASN A 425 12.28 25.04 25.51
N THR A 426 11.33 25.29 24.63
CA THR A 426 10.21 26.21 24.88
C THR A 426 8.90 25.46 24.77
N PRO A 427 7.87 25.86 25.54
CA PRO A 427 6.54 25.29 25.36
C PRO A 427 5.99 25.61 23.97
N GLN A 428 5.10 24.78 23.48
CA GLN A 428 4.24 25.15 22.35
C GLN A 428 3.18 26.14 22.85
N VAL A 429 2.87 27.17 22.09
CA VAL A 429 1.83 28.13 22.45
C VAL A 429 0.83 28.26 21.29
N THR A 430 -0.41 27.89 21.55
CA THR A 430 -1.55 28.18 20.67
C THR A 430 -2.16 29.52 21.08
N ILE A 431 -2.08 30.51 20.20
CA ILE A 431 -2.66 31.83 20.38
C ILE A 431 -4.08 31.80 19.85
N LEU A 432 -5.04 32.11 20.72
CA LEU A 432 -6.46 32.20 20.42
C LEU A 432 -6.87 33.66 20.29
N ASP A 433 -7.87 33.96 19.48
CA ASP A 433 -8.55 35.25 19.54
C ASP A 433 -9.62 35.26 20.65
N ARG A 434 -10.38 36.38 20.75
CA ARG A 434 -11.44 36.55 21.78
C ARG A 434 -12.59 35.56 21.60
N ASP A 435 -12.78 35.04 20.41
CA ASP A 435 -13.81 34.03 20.09
C ASP A 435 -13.31 32.58 20.26
N SER A 436 -12.10 32.44 20.84
CA SER A 436 -11.41 31.14 21.05
C SER A 436 -11.02 30.43 19.75
N ILE A 437 -10.84 31.17 18.66
CA ILE A 437 -10.36 30.64 17.40
C ILE A 437 -8.82 30.70 17.40
N PRO A 438 -8.12 29.59 17.07
CA PRO A 438 -6.67 29.61 16.92
C PRO A 438 -6.24 30.54 15.77
N ILE A 439 -5.31 31.46 16.08
CA ILE A 439 -4.75 32.45 15.15
C ILE A 439 -3.24 32.34 15.00
N GLY A 440 -2.55 31.61 15.88
CA GLY A 440 -1.11 31.41 15.84
C GLY A 440 -0.70 30.18 16.66
N ILE A 441 0.32 29.43 16.19
CA ILE A 441 1.01 28.38 16.93
C ILE A 441 2.51 28.68 16.85
N VAL A 442 3.14 28.94 18.01
CA VAL A 442 4.54 29.35 18.13
C VAL A 442 5.25 28.55 19.23
N GLY A 443 6.55 28.74 19.38
CA GLY A 443 7.37 27.98 20.33
C GLY A 443 7.87 26.66 19.70
N SER A 444 8.13 25.64 20.49
CA SER A 444 8.57 24.34 19.98
C SER A 444 7.39 23.47 19.56
N SER A 445 7.65 22.51 18.67
CA SER A 445 6.63 21.50 18.35
C SER A 445 6.29 20.68 19.61
N ASN A 446 5.07 20.16 19.63
CA ASN A 446 4.56 19.43 20.79
C ASN A 446 4.70 17.90 20.63
N PHE A 447 4.63 17.42 19.39
CA PHE A 447 4.59 16.00 19.09
C PHE A 447 5.98 15.37 19.14
N ILE A 448 6.16 14.38 19.99
CA ILE A 448 7.38 13.57 20.09
C ILE A 448 7.04 12.16 19.63
N PHE A 449 7.79 11.67 18.65
CA PHE A 449 7.67 10.32 18.17
C PHE A 449 9.00 9.91 17.52
N ASP A 450 9.68 8.92 18.09
CA ASP A 450 10.88 8.29 17.53
C ASP A 450 10.71 6.78 17.69
N GLU A 451 10.45 6.13 16.58
CA GLU A 451 10.29 4.68 16.47
C GLU A 451 11.49 4.11 15.74
N GLN A 452 12.08 3.06 16.32
CA GLN A 452 13.24 2.35 15.76
C GLN A 452 12.97 0.85 15.75
N GLU A 453 13.33 0.20 14.65
CA GLU A 453 13.16 -1.23 14.44
C GLU A 453 14.44 -1.87 13.94
N LEU A 454 14.77 -3.05 14.48
CA LEU A 454 15.78 -3.97 13.99
C LEU A 454 15.15 -5.34 13.80
N GLN A 455 15.20 -5.91 12.58
CA GLN A 455 14.60 -7.19 12.27
C GLN A 455 15.63 -8.16 11.66
N TRP A 456 15.64 -9.38 12.17
CA TRP A 456 16.27 -10.54 11.54
C TRP A 456 15.18 -11.42 10.93
N GLN A 457 15.35 -11.84 9.68
CA GLN A 457 14.46 -12.81 9.05
C GLN A 457 15.28 -13.95 8.47
N PHE A 458 14.88 -15.19 8.78
CA PHE A 458 15.40 -16.40 8.16
C PHE A 458 14.25 -17.14 7.47
N ARG A 459 14.49 -17.58 6.23
CA ARG A 459 13.53 -18.31 5.41
C ARG A 459 14.23 -19.43 4.68
N ASP A 460 13.61 -20.62 4.64
CA ASP A 460 14.05 -21.76 3.85
C ASP A 460 12.88 -22.39 3.12
N VAL A 461 13.08 -22.68 1.84
CA VAL A 461 12.06 -23.30 0.97
C VAL A 461 12.72 -24.42 0.17
N MET A 462 12.20 -25.62 0.31
CA MET A 462 12.56 -26.80 -0.47
C MET A 462 11.48 -27.10 -1.50
N GLU A 463 11.89 -27.40 -2.74
CA GLU A 463 11.03 -27.89 -3.79
C GLU A 463 11.50 -29.26 -4.28
N HIS A 464 10.57 -30.19 -4.51
CA HIS A 464 10.86 -31.54 -5.00
C HIS A 464 9.85 -32.02 -6.03
N HIS A 465 10.34 -32.43 -7.19
CA HIS A 465 9.53 -32.98 -8.26
C HIS A 465 9.35 -34.50 -8.08
N LEU A 466 8.14 -34.94 -7.72
CA LEU A 466 7.76 -36.33 -7.63
C LEU A 466 7.14 -36.79 -8.97
N GLY A 467 7.90 -37.57 -9.71
CA GLY A 467 7.51 -37.99 -11.04
C GLY A 467 7.34 -36.84 -12.03
N ARG A 468 6.26 -36.87 -12.85
CA ARG A 468 5.96 -35.80 -13.82
C ARG A 468 4.78 -34.94 -13.45
N ALA A 469 4.01 -35.33 -12.44
CA ALA A 469 2.73 -34.72 -12.11
C ALA A 469 2.78 -33.87 -10.85
N HIS A 470 3.59 -34.18 -9.87
CA HIS A 470 3.62 -33.53 -8.58
C HIS A 470 4.86 -32.66 -8.40
N THR A 471 4.67 -31.46 -7.82
CA THR A 471 5.76 -30.61 -7.36
C THR A 471 5.44 -30.24 -5.92
N LEU A 472 6.16 -30.88 -5.00
CA LEU A 472 6.04 -30.60 -3.56
C LEU A 472 6.93 -29.43 -3.19
N ARG A 473 6.40 -28.48 -2.42
CA ARG A 473 7.11 -27.38 -1.80
C ARG A 473 6.84 -27.39 -0.30
N ALA A 474 7.89 -27.20 0.49
CA ALA A 474 7.76 -27.05 1.93
C ALA A 474 8.77 -26.03 2.40
N GLY A 475 8.47 -25.32 3.45
CA GLY A 475 9.37 -24.32 3.96
C GLY A 475 8.92 -23.72 5.28
N PHE A 476 9.79 -22.88 5.81
CA PHE A 476 9.50 -22.11 7.00
C PHE A 476 10.09 -20.71 6.90
N ASP A 477 9.57 -19.83 7.74
CA ASP A 477 9.90 -18.42 7.79
C ASP A 477 9.81 -17.93 9.24
N VAL A 478 10.91 -17.34 9.73
CA VAL A 478 11.00 -16.78 11.07
C VAL A 478 11.50 -15.34 10.97
N ALA A 479 10.79 -14.40 11.61
CA ALA A 479 11.25 -13.04 11.74
C ALA A 479 11.22 -12.61 13.21
N LEU A 480 12.31 -12.02 13.67
CA LEU A 480 12.48 -11.50 15.02
C LEU A 480 12.76 -10.01 14.92
N SER A 481 11.84 -9.20 15.43
CA SER A 481 11.92 -7.74 15.41
C SER A 481 12.10 -7.21 16.82
N SER A 482 13.06 -6.31 17.00
CA SER A 482 13.22 -5.50 18.20
C SER A 482 12.78 -4.07 17.90
N PHE A 483 11.88 -3.56 18.72
CA PHE A 483 11.29 -2.23 18.59
C PHE A 483 11.64 -1.37 19.79
N GLN A 484 11.87 -0.08 19.52
CA GLN A 484 11.95 0.97 20.53
C GLN A 484 11.06 2.12 20.09
N LEU A 485 10.19 2.61 20.96
CA LEU A 485 9.35 3.76 20.71
C LEU A 485 9.43 4.75 21.85
N THR A 486 9.81 5.98 21.55
CA THR A 486 9.66 7.12 22.45
C THR A 486 8.57 8.02 21.89
N GLY A 487 7.51 8.26 22.67
CA GLY A 487 6.39 9.08 22.23
C GLY A 487 5.78 9.91 23.34
N SER A 488 5.28 11.09 22.97
CA SER A 488 4.58 12.01 23.88
C SER A 488 3.68 12.95 23.10
N SER A 489 2.57 13.36 23.69
CA SER A 489 1.65 14.35 23.13
C SER A 489 2.00 15.79 23.47
N THR A 490 2.90 16.00 24.40
CA THR A 490 3.48 17.32 24.70
C THR A 490 5.00 17.26 24.76
N ASN A 491 5.65 18.39 24.45
CA ASN A 491 7.07 18.51 24.72
C ASN A 491 7.33 18.67 26.25
N PRO A 492 8.58 18.49 26.74
CA PRO A 492 8.88 18.55 28.17
C PRO A 492 8.54 19.89 28.85
N SER A 493 8.38 20.95 28.07
CA SER A 493 8.00 22.30 28.55
C SER A 493 6.49 22.54 28.55
N GLY A 494 5.71 21.54 28.07
CA GLY A 494 4.26 21.61 27.98
C GLY A 494 3.72 22.47 26.83
N SER A 495 2.44 22.76 26.90
CA SER A 495 1.70 23.48 25.86
C SER A 495 0.70 24.47 26.50
N TYR A 496 0.69 25.70 26.02
CA TYR A 496 -0.22 26.76 26.47
C TYR A 496 -1.26 27.07 25.40
N GLU A 497 -2.51 27.32 25.82
CA GLU A 497 -3.47 28.10 25.06
C GLU A 497 -3.57 29.48 25.70
N VAL A 498 -3.25 30.53 24.94
CA VAL A 498 -3.31 31.92 25.39
C VAL A 498 -4.30 32.73 24.56
N VAL A 499 -4.97 33.71 25.17
CA VAL A 499 -5.93 34.54 24.45
C VAL A 499 -5.31 35.89 24.13
N ASN A 500 -5.25 36.24 22.86
CA ASN A 500 -4.82 37.53 22.38
C ASN A 500 -5.98 38.56 22.50
N THR A 501 -5.93 39.41 23.48
CA THR A 501 -6.87 40.53 23.65
C THR A 501 -6.46 41.78 22.88
N GLY A 502 -5.42 41.73 22.08
CA GLY A 502 -4.78 42.83 21.33
C GLY A 502 -3.38 43.15 21.85
N ASN A 503 -2.91 42.39 22.84
CA ASN A 503 -1.62 42.58 23.52
C ASN A 503 -0.46 41.73 22.97
N ILE A 504 -0.75 40.75 22.08
CA ILE A 504 0.29 39.96 21.38
C ILE A 504 0.45 40.55 19.98
N PRO A 505 1.59 41.19 19.66
CA PRO A 505 1.81 41.77 18.35
C PRO A 505 1.99 40.71 17.27
N SER A 506 1.61 41.02 16.03
CA SER A 506 1.85 40.17 14.86
C SER A 506 2.40 41.01 13.71
N VAL A 507 3.24 40.38 12.89
CA VAL A 507 3.74 40.98 11.64
C VAL A 507 3.14 40.19 10.48
N ASN A 508 2.34 40.85 9.66
CA ASN A 508 1.62 40.22 8.56
C ASN A 508 0.78 38.98 8.99
N GLY A 509 0.13 39.07 10.16
CA GLY A 509 -0.64 38.00 10.76
C GLY A 509 0.17 36.85 11.37
N ARG A 510 1.50 36.96 11.41
CA ARG A 510 2.38 35.96 12.01
C ARG A 510 2.84 36.42 13.38
N TYR A 511 2.75 35.53 14.36
CA TYR A 511 3.17 35.71 15.73
C TYR A 511 4.57 35.11 15.96
N ARG A 512 5.27 35.55 17.00
CA ARG A 512 6.54 34.97 17.46
C ARG A 512 6.44 34.67 18.96
N PHE A 513 7.07 33.57 19.37
CA PHE A 513 7.09 33.16 20.78
C PHE A 513 7.62 34.22 21.71
N ALA A 514 8.69 34.91 21.31
CA ALA A 514 9.34 35.96 22.10
C ALA A 514 8.48 37.21 22.33
N ASP A 515 7.43 37.42 21.56
CA ASP A 515 6.55 38.59 21.65
C ASP A 515 5.32 38.34 22.55
N ILE A 516 5.22 37.17 23.19
CA ILE A 516 4.12 36.84 24.10
C ILE A 516 4.41 37.49 25.47
N PRO A 517 3.51 38.38 25.96
CA PRO A 517 3.67 38.99 27.27
C PRO A 517 3.58 37.97 28.41
N SER A 518 4.34 38.18 29.49
CA SER A 518 4.31 37.29 30.66
C SER A 518 2.97 37.32 31.41
N ASP A 519 2.19 38.38 31.26
CA ASP A 519 0.86 38.61 31.86
C ASP A 519 -0.29 38.22 30.90
N VAL A 520 0.00 37.57 29.77
CA VAL A 520 -1.04 37.11 28.85
C VAL A 520 -2.04 36.18 29.54
N PHE A 521 -3.31 36.29 29.18
CA PHE A 521 -4.34 35.41 29.72
C PHE A 521 -4.14 33.99 29.24
N VAL A 522 -3.84 33.06 30.15
CA VAL A 522 -3.71 31.66 29.91
C VAL A 522 -5.07 30.99 30.09
N ARG A 523 -5.62 30.41 29.01
CA ARG A 523 -6.85 29.62 29.04
C ARG A 523 -6.64 28.22 29.54
N SER A 524 -5.55 27.58 29.10
CA SER A 524 -5.18 26.22 29.53
C SER A 524 -3.67 26.02 29.42
N TYR A 525 -3.18 25.07 30.21
CA TYR A 525 -1.84 24.53 30.15
C TYR A 525 -1.94 23.01 30.14
N THR A 526 -1.27 22.34 29.19
CA THR A 526 -1.27 20.90 29.04
C THR A 526 0.16 20.37 29.11
N ILE A 527 0.36 19.27 29.86
CA ILE A 527 1.64 18.58 29.95
C ILE A 527 1.43 17.10 30.14
N ASP A 528 2.33 16.28 29.59
CA ASP A 528 2.39 14.86 29.89
C ASP A 528 3.12 14.64 31.22
N ALA A 529 2.45 13.97 32.14
CA ALA A 529 3.00 13.72 33.50
C ALA A 529 4.14 12.69 33.50
N ALA A 530 4.24 11.86 32.48
CA ALA A 530 5.34 10.93 32.25
C ALA A 530 5.49 10.67 30.75
N GLN A 531 6.72 10.45 30.33
CA GLN A 531 7.04 9.89 29.03
C GLN A 531 7.51 8.44 29.26
N LYS A 532 6.97 7.49 28.51
CA LYS A 532 7.40 6.10 28.60
C LYS A 532 8.02 5.66 27.28
N GLN A 533 9.23 5.14 27.38
CA GLN A 533 9.84 4.41 26.30
C GLN A 533 9.25 3.00 26.29
N VAL A 534 8.91 2.50 25.13
CA VAL A 534 8.39 1.15 24.91
C VAL A 534 9.44 0.36 24.17
N ASP A 535 9.93 -0.71 24.78
CA ASP A 535 10.87 -1.67 24.22
C ASP A 535 10.18 -3.03 24.10
N LEU A 536 10.25 -3.66 22.92
CA LEU A 536 9.63 -4.97 22.69
C LEU A 536 10.39 -5.77 21.64
N THR A 537 10.37 -7.08 21.79
CA THR A 537 10.71 -8.02 20.72
C THR A 537 9.46 -8.77 20.28
N GLN A 538 9.18 -8.78 18.97
CA GLN A 538 8.12 -9.55 18.33
C GLN A 538 8.70 -10.69 17.51
N GLY A 539 8.19 -11.91 17.73
CA GLY A 539 8.52 -13.11 16.98
C GLY A 539 7.38 -13.51 16.04
N LEU A 540 7.68 -13.66 14.76
CA LEU A 540 6.74 -14.13 13.75
C LEU A 540 7.26 -15.45 13.16
N TYR A 541 6.45 -16.49 13.24
CA TYR A 541 6.80 -17.85 12.83
C TYR A 541 5.81 -18.36 11.78
N GLY A 542 6.29 -19.01 10.74
CA GLY A 542 5.45 -19.61 9.72
C GLY A 542 6.05 -20.89 9.15
N VAL A 543 5.21 -21.89 8.91
CA VAL A 543 5.59 -23.13 8.23
C VAL A 543 4.54 -23.46 7.18
N PHE A 544 4.94 -24.06 6.07
CA PHE A 544 4.01 -24.45 5.02
C PHE A 544 4.44 -25.71 4.28
N VAL A 545 3.45 -26.38 3.69
CA VAL A 545 3.61 -27.42 2.70
C VAL A 545 2.59 -27.23 1.59
N GLU A 546 2.99 -27.45 0.34
CA GLU A 546 2.13 -27.27 -0.83
C GLU A 546 2.48 -28.31 -1.89
N ASP A 547 1.47 -28.92 -2.52
CA ASP A 547 1.62 -29.73 -3.73
C ASP A 547 0.98 -29.03 -4.92
N ARG A 548 1.73 -28.90 -5.98
CA ARG A 548 1.23 -28.51 -7.29
C ARG A 548 1.11 -29.77 -8.15
N TRP A 549 -0.11 -30.28 -8.24
CA TRP A 549 -0.45 -31.48 -8.98
C TRP A 549 -0.96 -31.14 -10.38
N ARG A 550 -0.34 -31.73 -11.38
CA ARG A 550 -0.72 -31.63 -12.79
C ARG A 550 -1.16 -33.02 -13.33
N PRO A 551 -2.41 -33.42 -13.05
CA PRO A 551 -2.91 -34.74 -13.53
C PRO A 551 -2.96 -34.84 -15.06
N THR A 552 -3.15 -33.69 -15.72
CA THR A 552 -3.10 -33.56 -17.18
C THR A 552 -2.36 -32.31 -17.59
N SER A 553 -2.02 -32.16 -18.87
CA SER A 553 -1.46 -30.91 -19.40
C SER A 553 -2.42 -29.70 -19.34
N ALA A 554 -3.73 -29.99 -19.20
CA ALA A 554 -4.76 -28.95 -19.16
C ALA A 554 -5.21 -28.58 -17.75
N LEU A 555 -4.85 -29.34 -16.70
CA LEU A 555 -5.33 -29.16 -15.34
C LEU A 555 -4.19 -29.04 -14.37
N THR A 556 -4.15 -27.95 -13.63
CA THR A 556 -3.24 -27.72 -12.50
C THR A 556 -4.09 -27.54 -11.24
N ILE A 557 -3.81 -28.32 -10.22
CA ILE A 557 -4.39 -28.21 -8.88
C ILE A 557 -3.26 -27.88 -7.93
N ARG A 558 -3.45 -26.89 -7.07
CA ARG A 558 -2.52 -26.53 -6.00
C ARG A 558 -3.24 -26.69 -4.68
N ALA A 559 -2.72 -27.54 -3.81
CA ALA A 559 -3.22 -27.76 -2.46
C ALA A 559 -2.10 -27.47 -1.46
N GLY A 560 -2.35 -26.57 -0.53
CA GLY A 560 -1.36 -26.13 0.44
C GLY A 560 -1.95 -26.03 1.84
N LEU A 561 -1.09 -26.15 2.83
CA LEU A 561 -1.37 -25.92 4.22
C LEU A 561 -0.27 -25.04 4.79
N ARG A 562 -0.66 -23.97 5.49
CA ARG A 562 0.23 -23.06 6.19
C ARG A 562 -0.23 -22.90 7.63
N TRP A 563 0.71 -22.64 8.53
CA TRP A 563 0.47 -22.22 9.89
C TRP A 563 1.36 -21.03 10.20
N ASP A 564 0.79 -19.98 10.79
CA ASP A 564 1.50 -18.79 11.26
C ASP A 564 1.22 -18.54 12.74
N TYR A 565 2.23 -18.02 13.44
CA TYR A 565 2.12 -17.59 14.82
C TYR A 565 2.81 -16.24 15.01
N ASP A 566 2.12 -15.32 15.68
CA ASP A 566 2.61 -14.01 16.11
C ASP A 566 2.64 -14.00 17.66
N ASP A 567 3.82 -13.84 18.26
CA ASP A 567 3.97 -13.93 19.71
C ASP A 567 3.40 -12.71 20.47
N LEU A 568 2.98 -11.64 19.79
CA LEU A 568 2.18 -10.58 20.41
C LEU A 568 0.87 -11.10 20.95
N THR A 569 0.30 -12.16 20.38
CA THR A 569 -0.94 -12.77 20.86
C THR A 569 -0.79 -13.44 22.21
N SER A 570 0.42 -13.66 22.71
CA SER A 570 0.71 -14.24 24.03
C SER A 570 1.08 -13.17 25.08
N ARG A 571 0.79 -11.88 24.83
CA ARG A 571 1.10 -10.79 25.75
C ARG A 571 -0.13 -10.35 26.54
N GLY A 572 0.13 -9.67 27.68
CA GLY A 572 -0.94 -9.21 28.59
C GLY A 572 -1.76 -10.37 29.13
N GLU A 573 -3.08 -10.23 29.13
CA GLU A 573 -4.02 -11.26 29.59
C GLU A 573 -4.39 -12.25 28.45
N SER A 574 -3.77 -12.13 27.28
CA SER A 574 -4.04 -12.99 26.12
C SER A 574 -3.24 -14.29 26.19
N SER A 575 -3.80 -15.37 25.67
CA SER A 575 -3.12 -16.65 25.47
C SER A 575 -2.61 -16.77 24.04
N ALA A 576 -1.53 -17.53 23.82
CA ALA A 576 -0.97 -17.76 22.49
C ALA A 576 -2.03 -18.28 21.50
N ASP A 577 -2.16 -17.57 20.39
CA ASP A 577 -3.07 -17.91 19.29
C ASP A 577 -2.40 -18.91 18.34
N LEU A 578 -2.65 -20.20 18.57
CA LEU A 578 -1.97 -21.30 17.87
C LEU A 578 -2.85 -21.99 16.81
N ASP A 579 -4.09 -21.60 16.65
CA ASP A 579 -5.04 -22.27 15.74
C ASP A 579 -5.11 -21.66 14.33
N ASN A 580 -4.12 -20.86 13.96
CA ASN A 580 -4.00 -20.16 12.68
C ASN A 580 -3.66 -21.09 11.50
N LEU A 581 -4.38 -22.18 11.37
CA LEU A 581 -4.21 -23.11 10.25
C LEU A 581 -4.88 -22.57 8.98
N GLN A 582 -4.13 -22.56 7.89
CA GLN A 582 -4.51 -21.91 6.64
C GLN A 582 -4.50 -22.92 5.47
N PRO A 583 -5.56 -23.73 5.31
CA PRO A 583 -5.73 -24.56 4.13
C PRO A 583 -5.98 -23.67 2.90
N ARG A 584 -5.34 -24.02 1.78
CA ARG A 584 -5.48 -23.34 0.49
C ARG A 584 -5.64 -24.36 -0.63
N LEU A 585 -6.62 -24.14 -1.48
CA LEU A 585 -6.84 -24.96 -2.68
C LEU A 585 -7.09 -24.05 -3.87
N SER A 586 -6.39 -24.26 -4.97
CA SER A 586 -6.67 -23.57 -6.21
C SER A 586 -6.61 -24.51 -7.41
N ILE A 587 -7.43 -24.19 -8.41
CA ILE A 587 -7.57 -24.97 -9.65
C ILE A 587 -7.42 -24.01 -10.81
N ASN A 588 -6.64 -24.43 -11.81
CA ASN A 588 -6.49 -23.76 -13.09
C ASN A 588 -6.69 -24.80 -14.19
N TRP A 589 -7.74 -24.64 -14.98
CA TRP A 589 -8.18 -25.61 -15.97
C TRP A 589 -8.36 -24.97 -17.34
N LEU A 590 -7.59 -25.45 -18.31
CA LEU A 590 -7.78 -25.20 -19.75
C LEU A 590 -9.00 -25.96 -20.24
N ALA A 591 -10.20 -25.43 -20.00
CA ALA A 591 -11.46 -26.13 -20.24
C ALA A 591 -11.75 -26.35 -21.73
N LEU A 592 -11.42 -25.37 -22.57
CA LEU A 592 -11.55 -25.35 -24.01
C LEU A 592 -10.34 -24.64 -24.65
N PRO A 593 -10.12 -24.79 -25.96
CA PRO A 593 -9.13 -24.03 -26.69
C PRO A 593 -9.30 -22.53 -26.45
N GLY A 594 -8.28 -21.89 -25.87
CA GLY A 594 -8.32 -20.47 -25.56
C GLY A 594 -9.15 -20.08 -24.32
N THR A 595 -9.71 -21.05 -23.56
CA THR A 595 -10.52 -20.78 -22.36
C THR A 595 -9.87 -21.38 -21.12
N VAL A 596 -9.57 -20.54 -20.14
CA VAL A 596 -9.09 -20.93 -18.81
C VAL A 596 -10.19 -20.69 -17.79
N VAL A 597 -10.57 -21.73 -17.05
CA VAL A 597 -11.39 -21.62 -15.84
C VAL A 597 -10.47 -21.75 -14.64
N ARG A 598 -10.57 -20.81 -13.73
CA ARG A 598 -9.75 -20.79 -12.52
C ARG A 598 -10.57 -20.52 -11.28
N GLY A 599 -10.13 -21.02 -10.17
CA GLY A 599 -10.79 -20.75 -8.89
C GLY A 599 -9.91 -21.16 -7.73
N GLY A 600 -10.21 -20.61 -6.57
CA GLY A 600 -9.48 -20.94 -5.36
C GLY A 600 -10.27 -20.60 -4.11
N VAL A 601 -9.98 -21.33 -3.05
CA VAL A 601 -10.49 -21.10 -1.71
C VAL A 601 -9.35 -21.26 -0.73
N GLY A 602 -9.31 -20.42 0.31
CA GLY A 602 -8.27 -20.52 1.32
C GLY A 602 -8.48 -19.59 2.50
N ARG A 603 -7.70 -19.87 3.54
CA ARG A 603 -7.55 -19.00 4.72
C ARG A 603 -6.17 -18.34 4.70
N PHE A 604 -6.09 -17.10 5.18
CA PHE A 604 -4.89 -16.28 5.15
C PHE A 604 -4.80 -15.47 6.44
N ALA A 605 -3.80 -15.77 7.28
CA ALA A 605 -3.56 -15.04 8.52
C ALA A 605 -2.73 -13.78 8.29
N GLY A 606 -3.00 -12.75 9.09
CA GLY A 606 -2.22 -11.53 9.19
C GLY A 606 -1.26 -11.55 10.37
N LYS A 607 -0.47 -10.49 10.51
CA LYS A 607 0.29 -10.16 11.71
C LYS A 607 -0.38 -9.01 12.44
N LEU A 608 -0.12 -8.87 13.74
CA LEU A 608 -0.54 -7.71 14.51
C LEU A 608 0.44 -6.55 14.28
N PRO A 609 -0.05 -5.33 14.00
CA PRO A 609 0.82 -4.15 13.99
C PRO A 609 1.39 -3.89 15.40
N TYR A 610 2.68 -3.52 15.48
CA TYR A 610 3.32 -3.21 16.74
C TYR A 610 2.63 -2.06 17.51
N ALA A 611 2.01 -1.12 16.78
CA ALA A 611 1.25 -0.02 17.36
C ALA A 611 0.17 -0.47 18.36
N VAL A 612 -0.43 -1.64 18.15
CA VAL A 612 -1.44 -2.20 19.08
C VAL A 612 -0.87 -2.43 20.48
N TYR A 613 0.35 -2.99 20.52
CA TYR A 613 1.04 -3.24 21.78
C TYR A 613 1.62 -1.94 22.38
N SER A 614 2.30 -1.15 21.57
CA SER A 614 2.96 0.08 22.05
C SER A 614 1.97 1.08 22.63
N ASP A 615 0.81 1.24 22.00
CA ASP A 615 -0.25 2.11 22.50
C ASP A 615 -0.78 1.63 23.87
N ALA A 616 -0.97 0.31 24.04
CA ALA A 616 -1.43 -0.23 25.30
C ALA A 616 -0.41 -0.05 26.43
N VAL A 617 0.89 -0.16 26.13
CA VAL A 617 1.95 0.07 27.13
C VAL A 617 2.18 1.56 27.37
N GLN A 618 2.19 2.37 26.31
CA GLN A 618 2.44 3.82 26.40
C GLN A 618 1.33 4.55 27.17
N PHE A 619 0.08 4.15 26.99
CA PHE A 619 -1.08 4.73 27.66
C PHE A 619 -1.66 3.82 28.76
N GLY A 620 -0.88 2.85 29.20
CA GLY A 620 -1.25 1.95 30.29
C GLY A 620 -1.28 2.60 31.67
N PRO A 621 -1.53 1.81 32.75
CA PRO A 621 -1.59 2.33 34.11
C PRO A 621 -0.36 3.12 34.53
N ASP A 622 0.82 2.66 34.15
CA ASP A 622 2.13 3.28 34.42
C ASP A 622 2.64 4.13 33.24
N GLY A 623 1.82 4.34 32.24
CA GLY A 623 2.17 5.02 31.00
C GLY A 623 2.08 6.54 31.06
N ASN A 624 2.09 7.14 29.87
CA ASN A 624 1.91 8.59 29.71
C ASN A 624 0.54 9.02 30.23
N GLN A 625 0.53 10.18 30.90
CA GLN A 625 -0.70 10.81 31.33
C GLN A 625 -0.68 12.28 30.94
N THR A 626 -1.53 12.66 30.01
CA THR A 626 -1.73 14.04 29.62
C THR A 626 -2.63 14.75 30.63
N VAL A 627 -2.15 15.85 31.18
CA VAL A 627 -2.85 16.67 32.17
C VAL A 627 -3.11 18.03 31.58
N THR A 628 -4.34 18.53 31.72
CA THR A 628 -4.73 19.86 31.28
C THR A 628 -5.28 20.67 32.46
N PHE A 629 -4.61 21.75 32.81
CA PHE A 629 -5.04 22.77 33.78
C PHE A 629 -5.86 23.83 33.06
N ARG A 630 -7.03 24.19 33.59
CA ARG A 630 -7.96 25.10 32.91
C ARG A 630 -8.54 26.13 33.89
N GLY A 631 -8.92 27.31 33.37
CA GLY A 631 -9.55 28.36 34.13
C GLY A 631 -8.71 28.83 35.32
N ALA A 632 -9.27 28.80 36.54
CA ALA A 632 -8.57 29.22 37.76
C ALA A 632 -7.37 28.31 38.13
N GLN A 633 -7.31 27.11 37.59
CA GLN A 633 -6.18 26.17 37.77
C GLN A 633 -5.08 26.37 36.75
N ALA A 634 -5.31 27.10 35.67
CA ALA A 634 -4.29 27.36 34.66
C ALA A 634 -3.15 28.20 35.25
N PRO A 635 -1.88 27.78 35.14
CA PRO A 635 -0.73 28.53 35.62
C PRO A 635 -0.54 29.80 34.80
N ARG A 636 0.15 30.80 35.32
CA ARG A 636 0.58 31.93 34.52
C ARG A 636 1.52 31.49 33.42
N PHE A 637 1.59 32.26 32.35
CA PHE A 637 2.46 31.94 31.22
C PHE A 637 3.93 31.84 31.69
N GLY A 638 4.58 30.75 31.24
CA GLY A 638 5.94 30.42 31.65
C GLY A 638 6.12 29.84 33.07
N GLN A 639 5.03 29.65 33.83
CA GLN A 639 5.05 29.12 35.20
C GLN A 639 4.31 27.74 35.28
N GLY A 640 4.13 27.06 34.18
CA GLY A 640 3.52 25.71 34.17
C GLY A 640 4.39 24.71 34.94
N PRO A 641 3.77 23.78 35.71
CA PRO A 641 4.51 22.75 36.42
C PRO A 641 5.21 21.83 35.41
N ARG A 642 6.38 21.31 35.80
CA ARG A 642 7.05 20.25 35.02
C ARG A 642 6.44 18.91 35.33
N ALA A 643 6.60 17.95 34.43
CA ALA A 643 6.08 16.58 34.59
C ALA A 643 6.46 15.93 35.95
N VAL A 644 7.69 16.19 36.42
CA VAL A 644 8.24 15.65 37.67
C VAL A 644 7.62 16.25 38.94
N ASP A 645 6.99 17.41 38.83
CA ASP A 645 6.39 18.14 39.93
C ASP A 645 4.90 17.78 40.14
N LEU A 646 4.34 16.88 39.31
CA LEU A 646 2.93 16.55 39.35
C LEU A 646 2.62 15.38 40.29
N ASP A 647 1.69 15.61 41.23
CA ASP A 647 1.10 14.53 42.04
C ASP A 647 -0.01 13.79 41.25
N ARG A 648 0.29 12.62 40.81
CA ARG A 648 -0.65 11.78 40.01
C ARG A 648 -1.94 11.45 40.73
N SER A 649 -1.92 11.34 42.08
CA SER A 649 -3.11 11.04 42.86
C SER A 649 -4.12 12.19 42.87
N ALA A 650 -3.66 13.41 42.63
CA ALA A 650 -4.48 14.61 42.58
C ALA A 650 -4.96 15.01 41.17
N LEU A 651 -4.59 14.21 40.14
CA LEU A 651 -4.93 14.53 38.76
C LEU A 651 -6.38 14.13 38.43
N PRO A 652 -7.02 14.79 37.43
CA PRO A 652 -8.33 14.41 36.92
C PRO A 652 -8.37 12.97 36.43
N PRO A 653 -9.55 12.32 36.43
CA PRO A 653 -9.72 10.98 35.87
C PRO A 653 -9.22 10.92 34.42
N ARG A 654 -8.45 9.87 34.11
CA ARG A 654 -7.76 9.72 32.81
C ARG A 654 -8.30 8.55 32.00
N GLU A 655 -7.90 8.46 30.74
CA GLU A 655 -8.01 7.25 29.94
C GLU A 655 -6.80 6.36 30.23
N ILE A 656 -7.03 5.06 30.40
CA ILE A 656 -6.02 4.02 30.57
C ILE A 656 -6.27 2.96 29.49
N ARG A 657 -5.21 2.38 28.96
CA ARG A 657 -5.25 1.20 28.10
C ARG A 657 -4.70 -0.01 28.82
N GLU A 658 -5.47 -1.07 28.88
CA GLU A 658 -5.03 -2.37 29.37
C GLU A 658 -4.55 -3.24 28.22
N LEU A 659 -3.46 -3.96 28.45
CA LEU A 659 -2.85 -4.80 27.45
C LEU A 659 -3.67 -6.10 27.28
N PHE A 660 -4.45 -6.16 26.20
CA PHE A 660 -5.22 -7.34 25.76
C PHE A 660 -6.09 -7.99 26.84
N ALA A 661 -6.77 -7.19 27.64
CA ALA A 661 -7.59 -7.67 28.77
C ALA A 661 -8.72 -8.63 28.35
N LEU A 662 -9.13 -8.64 27.10
CA LEU A 662 -10.13 -9.56 26.53
C LEU A 662 -9.52 -10.63 25.62
N GLY A 663 -8.18 -10.73 25.56
CA GLY A 663 -7.47 -11.53 24.60
C GLY A 663 -7.38 -10.88 23.21
N ILE A 664 -6.42 -11.34 22.41
CA ILE A 664 -6.22 -10.90 21.04
C ILE A 664 -5.83 -12.07 20.15
N GLU A 665 -6.39 -12.12 18.95
CA GLU A 665 -6.15 -13.13 17.93
C GLU A 665 -5.58 -12.48 16.66
N GLN A 666 -4.89 -13.27 15.84
CA GLN A 666 -4.38 -12.78 14.54
C GLN A 666 -5.53 -12.53 13.57
N PRO A 667 -5.51 -11.41 12.81
CA PRO A 667 -6.46 -11.20 11.72
C PRO A 667 -6.44 -12.35 10.71
N MET A 668 -7.62 -12.89 10.37
CA MET A 668 -7.75 -14.04 9.49
C MET A 668 -8.77 -13.77 8.39
N SER A 669 -8.41 -13.91 7.10
CA SER A 669 -9.36 -13.85 6.00
C SER A 669 -9.66 -15.23 5.43
N SER A 670 -10.94 -15.46 5.11
CA SER A 670 -11.40 -16.55 4.25
C SER A 670 -11.68 -15.97 2.88
N GLN A 671 -11.09 -16.54 1.84
CA GLN A 671 -11.18 -16.03 0.48
C GLN A 671 -11.72 -17.08 -0.46
N LEU A 672 -12.58 -16.65 -1.40
CA LEU A 672 -13.10 -17.47 -2.49
C LEU A 672 -12.97 -16.70 -3.80
N THR A 673 -12.43 -17.34 -4.83
CA THR A 673 -12.35 -16.79 -6.18
C THR A 673 -12.89 -17.78 -7.20
N LEU A 674 -13.52 -17.24 -8.24
CA LEU A 674 -13.93 -18.01 -9.42
C LEU A 674 -13.80 -17.13 -10.64
N GLY A 675 -13.10 -17.58 -11.66
CA GLY A 675 -12.84 -16.76 -12.84
C GLY A 675 -12.79 -17.56 -14.13
N VAL A 676 -13.03 -16.82 -15.21
CA VAL A 676 -12.89 -17.31 -16.57
C VAL A 676 -12.05 -16.32 -17.34
N GLN A 677 -11.06 -16.82 -18.06
CA GLN A 677 -10.26 -16.05 -19.00
C GLN A 677 -10.40 -16.66 -20.39
N GLN A 678 -10.74 -15.82 -21.37
CA GLN A 678 -10.96 -16.21 -22.75
C GLN A 678 -9.99 -15.45 -23.66
N GLN A 679 -9.31 -16.19 -24.51
CA GLN A 679 -8.60 -15.60 -25.65
C GLN A 679 -9.60 -15.24 -26.74
N LEU A 680 -9.55 -14.01 -27.21
CA LEU A 680 -10.39 -13.46 -28.28
C LEU A 680 -9.55 -13.26 -29.54
N GLY A 681 -9.46 -14.31 -30.36
CA GLY A 681 -8.55 -14.32 -31.51
C GLY A 681 -7.07 -14.33 -31.11
N ALA A 682 -6.20 -13.88 -32.00
CA ALA A 682 -4.75 -13.96 -31.82
C ALA A 682 -4.13 -12.84 -30.95
N ARG A 683 -4.88 -11.77 -30.70
CA ARG A 683 -4.33 -10.52 -30.14
C ARG A 683 -5.06 -10.00 -28.92
N ALA A 684 -6.14 -10.62 -28.50
CA ALA A 684 -6.90 -10.15 -27.37
C ALA A 684 -7.20 -11.26 -26.37
N SER A 685 -7.36 -10.88 -25.11
CA SER A 685 -7.93 -11.74 -24.08
C SER A 685 -8.82 -10.93 -23.16
N ALA A 686 -9.88 -11.55 -22.67
CA ALA A 686 -10.76 -10.98 -21.66
C ALA A 686 -10.87 -11.94 -20.48
N SER A 687 -11.06 -11.40 -19.29
CA SER A 687 -11.32 -12.19 -18.09
C SER A 687 -12.41 -11.57 -17.24
N VAL A 688 -13.10 -12.45 -16.51
CA VAL A 688 -14.02 -12.09 -15.44
C VAL A 688 -13.67 -12.93 -14.24
N ASP A 689 -13.40 -12.31 -13.10
CA ASP A 689 -13.14 -12.98 -11.83
C ASP A 689 -14.12 -12.47 -10.77
N LEU A 690 -14.77 -13.39 -10.07
CA LEU A 690 -15.59 -13.13 -8.90
C LEU A 690 -14.73 -13.36 -7.66
N VAL A 691 -14.73 -12.43 -6.75
CA VAL A 691 -13.92 -12.45 -5.52
C VAL A 691 -14.81 -12.21 -4.32
N TRP A 692 -14.66 -13.04 -3.30
CA TRP A 692 -15.26 -12.84 -2.00
C TRP A 692 -14.21 -13.03 -0.91
N VAL A 693 -14.19 -12.10 0.06
CA VAL A 693 -13.27 -12.12 1.21
C VAL A 693 -14.06 -11.80 2.47
N ASP A 694 -13.92 -12.62 3.52
CA ASP A 694 -14.43 -12.38 4.87
C ASP A 694 -13.23 -12.37 5.82
N THR A 695 -12.92 -11.20 6.37
CA THR A 695 -11.81 -11.02 7.32
C THR A 695 -12.38 -10.85 8.71
N ARG A 696 -11.86 -11.61 9.66
CA ARG A 696 -12.23 -11.62 11.07
C ARG A 696 -11.03 -11.34 11.94
N HIS A 697 -11.27 -11.19 13.22
CA HIS A 697 -10.27 -10.93 14.26
C HIS A 697 -9.47 -9.65 13.99
N LEU A 698 -10.16 -8.66 13.38
CA LEU A 698 -9.55 -7.34 13.20
C LEU A 698 -9.53 -6.61 14.54
N PRO A 699 -8.43 -5.96 14.93
CA PRO A 699 -8.33 -5.17 16.14
C PRO A 699 -9.33 -4.01 16.15
N ARG A 700 -9.85 -3.70 17.33
CA ARG A 700 -10.64 -2.52 17.64
C ARG A 700 -10.56 -2.23 19.14
N SER A 701 -10.90 -1.02 19.56
CA SER A 701 -10.80 -0.58 20.93
C SER A 701 -12.12 -0.82 21.68
N TRP A 702 -12.07 -1.56 22.78
CA TRP A 702 -13.20 -1.83 23.67
C TRP A 702 -13.04 -1.05 24.97
N ASP A 703 -14.08 -0.34 25.42
CA ASP A 703 -14.07 0.38 26.70
C ASP A 703 -14.70 -0.50 27.81
N LEU A 704 -13.88 -1.04 28.73
CA LEU A 704 -14.31 -1.86 29.86
C LEU A 704 -15.15 -1.05 30.88
N ASN A 705 -15.03 0.28 30.85
CA ASN A 705 -15.83 1.22 31.65
C ASN A 705 -16.75 2.06 30.77
N ALA A 706 -17.32 1.45 29.73
CA ALA A 706 -18.16 2.15 28.77
C ALA A 706 -19.41 2.76 29.42
N GLN A 707 -19.81 3.92 28.91
CA GLN A 707 -21.05 4.56 29.37
C GLN A 707 -22.27 3.71 29.04
N GLY A 708 -23.11 3.50 30.03
CA GLY A 708 -24.38 2.81 29.84
C GLY A 708 -25.50 3.66 29.22
N ARG A 709 -25.29 4.97 29.16
CA ARG A 709 -26.27 5.88 28.59
C ARG A 709 -26.36 5.71 27.06
N ARG A 710 -27.59 5.51 26.58
CA ARG A 710 -27.87 5.53 25.15
C ARG A 710 -28.44 6.89 24.74
N ILE A 711 -28.02 7.39 23.61
CA ILE A 711 -28.41 8.68 23.05
C ILE A 711 -29.43 8.43 21.94
N ALA A 712 -30.48 9.24 21.90
CA ALA A 712 -31.53 9.11 20.89
C ALA A 712 -31.01 9.47 19.48
N ALA A 713 -31.56 8.82 18.46
CA ALA A 713 -31.26 9.16 17.08
C ALA A 713 -31.63 10.63 16.79
N GLY A 714 -30.69 11.34 16.11
CA GLY A 714 -30.90 12.78 15.78
C GLY A 714 -30.46 13.74 16.89
N ASP A 715 -30.04 13.26 18.04
CA ASP A 715 -29.54 14.12 19.13
C ASP A 715 -28.25 14.83 18.70
N SER A 716 -28.22 16.13 18.80
CA SER A 716 -27.11 16.99 18.35
C SER A 716 -26.63 17.94 19.45
N VAL A 717 -27.15 17.79 20.67
CA VAL A 717 -26.79 18.61 21.82
C VAL A 717 -25.76 17.88 22.64
N GLY A 718 -24.64 18.55 22.94
CA GLY A 718 -23.62 18.00 23.82
C GLY A 718 -24.15 17.75 25.23
N VAL A 719 -23.60 16.74 25.88
CA VAL A 719 -23.95 16.31 27.23
C VAL A 719 -22.82 16.65 28.18
N PRO A 720 -23.09 17.19 29.38
CA PRO A 720 -22.07 17.41 30.40
C PRO A 720 -21.37 16.09 30.76
N VAL A 721 -20.05 16.16 30.96
CA VAL A 721 -19.21 15.00 31.31
C VAL A 721 -19.73 14.29 32.58
N ALA A 722 -20.19 15.03 33.59
CA ALA A 722 -20.74 14.45 34.81
C ALA A 722 -21.95 13.53 34.55
N VAL A 723 -22.76 13.84 33.57
CA VAL A 723 -23.92 13.01 33.17
C VAL A 723 -23.46 11.73 32.50
N GLY A 724 -22.45 11.84 31.64
CA GLY A 724 -21.81 10.66 31.03
C GLY A 724 -21.16 9.76 32.08
N ASP A 725 -20.37 10.34 32.97
CA ASP A 725 -19.64 9.62 34.01
C ASP A 725 -20.58 8.89 35.00
N ALA A 726 -21.71 9.48 35.33
CA ALA A 726 -22.72 8.87 36.20
C ALA A 726 -23.35 7.57 35.61
N SER A 727 -23.22 7.35 34.30
CA SER A 727 -23.71 6.16 33.60
C SER A 727 -22.67 5.05 33.44
N ARG A 728 -21.44 5.28 33.89
CA ARG A 728 -20.38 4.28 33.81
C ARG A 728 -20.48 3.23 34.92
N PRO A 729 -20.06 1.99 34.66
CA PRO A 729 -19.99 0.93 35.69
C PRO A 729 -19.16 1.37 36.91
N VAL A 730 -18.02 2.01 36.68
CA VAL A 730 -17.17 2.60 37.71
C VAL A 730 -17.18 4.12 37.55
N THR A 731 -17.69 4.83 38.54
CA THR A 731 -17.73 6.30 38.53
C THR A 731 -16.31 6.84 38.62
N PRO A 732 -15.89 7.74 37.68
CA PRO A 732 -14.55 8.31 37.71
C PRO A 732 -14.29 9.17 38.96
N VAL A 733 -13.11 8.99 39.54
CA VAL A 733 -12.63 9.77 40.72
C VAL A 733 -11.27 10.38 40.43
N THR A 734 -10.90 11.41 41.18
CA THR A 734 -9.57 12.01 41.13
C THR A 734 -8.48 10.95 41.35
N GLY A 735 -7.43 11.01 40.55
CA GLY A 735 -6.34 10.03 40.55
C GLY A 735 -6.69 8.69 39.86
N GLY A 736 -7.97 8.46 39.57
CA GLY A 736 -8.46 7.26 38.90
C GLY A 736 -8.54 7.36 37.39
N TYR A 737 -9.44 6.58 36.78
CA TYR A 737 -9.68 6.56 35.36
C TYR A 737 -11.13 6.84 35.00
N ARG A 738 -11.37 7.37 33.82
CA ARG A 738 -12.69 7.57 33.21
C ARG A 738 -12.96 6.47 32.18
N ARG A 739 -12.06 6.26 31.26
CA ARG A 739 -12.11 5.18 30.26
C ARG A 739 -11.04 4.16 30.60
N LEU A 740 -11.41 2.91 30.49
CA LEU A 740 -10.52 1.76 30.61
C LEU A 740 -10.63 0.97 29.29
N THR A 741 -9.75 1.26 28.37
CA THR A 741 -9.81 0.66 27.03
C THR A 741 -8.86 -0.53 26.91
N THR A 742 -9.23 -1.48 26.07
CA THR A 742 -8.34 -2.58 25.64
C THR A 742 -8.54 -2.83 24.16
N THR A 743 -7.50 -3.30 23.46
CA THR A 743 -7.67 -3.78 22.09
C THR A 743 -8.15 -5.22 22.11
N GLU A 744 -9.22 -5.52 21.37
CA GLU A 744 -9.80 -6.85 21.21
C GLU A 744 -10.00 -7.19 19.73
N SER A 745 -10.24 -8.48 19.42
CA SER A 745 -10.26 -9.06 18.07
C SER A 745 -11.68 -9.26 17.50
N GLY A 746 -12.67 -8.45 17.89
CA GLY A 746 -14.06 -8.59 17.43
C GLY A 746 -14.35 -7.90 16.09
N GLY A 747 -13.38 -7.26 15.49
CA GLY A 747 -13.54 -6.56 14.22
C GLY A 747 -13.76 -7.51 13.04
N ARG A 748 -14.60 -7.09 12.07
CA ARG A 748 -14.90 -7.87 10.86
C ARG A 748 -15.04 -6.98 9.64
N SER A 749 -14.52 -7.47 8.51
CA SER A 749 -14.69 -6.86 7.18
C SER A 749 -15.13 -7.91 6.17
N THR A 750 -16.00 -7.53 5.23
CA THR A 750 -16.41 -8.38 4.11
C THR A 750 -16.27 -7.62 2.81
N TYR A 751 -15.74 -8.28 1.79
CA TYR A 751 -15.59 -7.74 0.45
C TYR A 751 -16.18 -8.69 -0.58
N ALA A 752 -16.91 -8.15 -1.56
CA ALA A 752 -17.35 -8.88 -2.73
C ALA A 752 -17.05 -8.03 -3.97
N GLY A 753 -16.46 -8.65 -5.00
CA GLY A 753 -16.08 -7.94 -6.22
C GLY A 753 -16.18 -8.80 -7.46
N MET A 754 -16.45 -8.14 -8.59
CA MET A 754 -16.33 -8.67 -9.94
C MET A 754 -15.25 -7.87 -10.67
N TYR A 755 -14.21 -8.55 -11.12
CA TYR A 755 -13.10 -7.98 -11.87
C TYR A 755 -13.21 -8.37 -13.31
N THR A 756 -13.35 -7.41 -14.19
CA THR A 756 -13.28 -7.61 -15.63
C THR A 756 -11.98 -7.01 -16.14
N ALA A 757 -11.27 -7.74 -16.98
CA ALA A 757 -10.07 -7.22 -17.63
C ALA A 757 -10.08 -7.57 -19.11
N LEU A 758 -9.59 -6.64 -19.91
CA LEU A 758 -9.37 -6.78 -21.35
C LEU A 758 -7.92 -6.40 -21.64
N ARG A 759 -7.22 -7.28 -22.33
CA ARG A 759 -5.94 -6.98 -22.96
C ARG A 759 -6.09 -7.08 -24.47
N TYR A 760 -5.57 -6.08 -25.18
CA TYR A 760 -5.64 -6.05 -26.63
C TYR A 760 -4.32 -5.55 -27.24
N ASP A 761 -3.57 -6.46 -27.84
CA ASP A 761 -2.38 -6.14 -28.63
C ASP A 761 -2.83 -5.72 -30.05
N LEU A 762 -3.32 -4.45 -30.17
CA LEU A 762 -3.91 -3.92 -31.40
C LEU A 762 -2.96 -4.06 -32.59
N THR A 763 -1.69 -3.74 -32.34
CA THR A 763 -0.57 -3.97 -33.27
C THR A 763 0.63 -4.51 -32.48
N GLU A 764 1.72 -4.83 -33.15
CA GLU A 764 2.99 -5.20 -32.50
C GLU A 764 3.56 -4.07 -31.61
N THR A 765 3.11 -2.83 -31.87
CA THR A 765 3.62 -1.62 -31.25
C THR A 765 2.60 -0.91 -30.36
N LEU A 766 1.31 -1.30 -30.40
CA LEU A 766 0.23 -0.69 -29.61
C LEU A 766 -0.46 -1.76 -28.76
N VAL A 767 -0.30 -1.63 -27.46
CA VAL A 767 -0.92 -2.50 -26.43
C VAL A 767 -1.89 -1.67 -25.60
N LEU A 768 -3.08 -2.21 -25.38
CA LEU A 768 -4.12 -1.67 -24.51
C LEU A 768 -4.45 -2.69 -23.43
N ASP A 769 -4.40 -2.27 -22.17
CA ASP A 769 -4.93 -3.01 -21.04
C ASP A 769 -6.03 -2.16 -20.38
N ALA A 770 -7.19 -2.74 -20.13
CA ALA A 770 -8.29 -2.10 -19.43
C ALA A 770 -8.89 -3.04 -18.41
N ASN A 771 -9.32 -2.51 -17.29
CA ASN A 771 -10.05 -3.28 -16.29
C ASN A 771 -11.18 -2.45 -15.67
N TRP A 772 -12.22 -3.15 -15.26
CA TRP A 772 -13.30 -2.61 -14.47
C TRP A 772 -13.56 -3.52 -13.27
N VAL A 773 -13.55 -2.91 -12.11
CA VAL A 773 -13.86 -3.55 -10.84
C VAL A 773 -15.18 -2.99 -10.33
N TRP A 774 -16.15 -3.86 -10.12
CA TRP A 774 -17.38 -3.57 -9.40
C TRP A 774 -17.32 -4.29 -8.07
N SER A 775 -17.36 -3.53 -6.96
CA SER A 775 -17.11 -4.11 -5.64
C SER A 775 -17.88 -3.43 -4.53
N HIS A 776 -17.93 -4.11 -3.38
CA HIS A 776 -18.50 -3.61 -2.15
C HIS A 776 -17.70 -4.15 -0.96
N ALA A 777 -17.16 -3.23 -0.14
CA ALA A 777 -16.50 -3.51 1.11
C ALA A 777 -17.33 -2.99 2.29
N ILE A 778 -17.56 -3.82 3.29
CA ILE A 778 -18.30 -3.49 4.51
C ILE A 778 -17.44 -3.88 5.71
N SER A 779 -17.35 -3.02 6.73
CA SER A 779 -16.61 -3.31 7.95
C SER A 779 -17.33 -2.74 9.19
N ASN A 780 -16.97 -3.23 10.39
CA ASN A 780 -17.36 -2.66 11.68
C ASN A 780 -16.15 -2.14 12.46
N THR A 781 -15.01 -2.01 11.79
CA THR A 781 -13.78 -1.41 12.29
C THR A 781 -12.96 -0.85 11.12
N GLU A 782 -12.07 0.11 11.37
CA GLU A 782 -11.21 0.69 10.33
C GLU A 782 -9.72 0.66 10.68
N ASP A 783 -9.38 0.79 11.95
CA ASP A 783 -7.99 0.77 12.42
C ASP A 783 -7.84 0.11 13.79
N ILE A 784 -6.62 0.10 14.30
CA ILE A 784 -6.27 -0.54 15.58
C ILE A 784 -6.89 0.15 16.81
N ASN A 785 -7.27 1.42 16.69
CA ASN A 785 -7.83 2.24 17.77
C ASN A 785 -9.29 2.60 17.53
N PHE A 786 -9.96 1.88 16.63
CA PHE A 786 -11.34 2.17 16.27
C PHE A 786 -12.28 1.95 17.47
N ASN A 787 -13.02 2.99 17.83
CA ASN A 787 -14.02 2.98 18.90
C ASN A 787 -15.41 3.05 18.31
N ALA A 788 -16.39 2.39 18.91
CA ALA A 788 -17.78 2.61 18.60
C ALA A 788 -18.21 4.03 19.03
N THR A 789 -19.07 4.66 18.26
CA THR A 789 -19.57 6.02 18.55
C THR A 789 -20.35 6.06 19.87
N GLN A 790 -21.01 4.96 20.25
CA GLN A 790 -21.77 4.85 21.47
C GLN A 790 -21.40 3.58 22.26
N GLY A 791 -20.73 3.75 23.38
CA GLY A 791 -20.29 2.64 24.21
C GLY A 791 -19.47 1.63 23.39
N ASN A 792 -19.85 0.36 23.44
CA ASN A 792 -19.26 -0.72 22.65
C ASN A 792 -20.24 -1.28 21.60
N ASP A 793 -21.14 -0.44 21.07
CA ASP A 793 -22.14 -0.85 20.07
C ASP A 793 -21.52 -0.93 18.66
N PHE A 794 -20.74 -1.96 18.43
CA PHE A 794 -20.08 -2.19 17.13
C PHE A 794 -21.03 -2.73 16.04
N ASP A 795 -22.22 -3.15 16.38
CA ASP A 795 -23.23 -3.52 15.38
C ASP A 795 -23.75 -2.27 14.66
N ALA A 796 -23.87 -1.15 15.37
CA ALA A 796 -24.20 0.17 14.80
C ALA A 796 -23.06 0.72 13.92
N GLU A 797 -21.84 0.22 14.06
CA GLU A 797 -20.69 0.61 13.25
C GLU A 797 -20.56 -0.16 11.93
N ARG A 798 -21.39 -1.20 11.70
CA ARG A 798 -21.33 -2.01 10.49
C ARG A 798 -21.85 -1.22 9.27
N ALA A 799 -20.96 -0.79 8.40
CA ALA A 799 -21.26 0.04 7.24
C ALA A 799 -20.19 -0.10 6.14
N ASP A 800 -20.31 0.69 5.08
CA ASP A 800 -19.29 0.76 4.02
C ASP A 800 -17.91 1.04 4.63
N ALA A 801 -16.91 0.27 4.22
CA ALA A 801 -15.54 0.46 4.65
C ALA A 801 -14.95 1.76 4.07
N ASN A 802 -14.00 2.38 4.77
CA ASN A 802 -13.36 3.63 4.32
C ASN A 802 -12.74 3.52 2.92
N ASN A 803 -12.27 2.32 2.55
CA ASN A 803 -11.63 2.05 1.26
C ASN A 803 -12.60 1.53 0.20
N ASP A 804 -13.92 1.52 0.46
CA ASP A 804 -14.91 1.06 -0.52
C ASP A 804 -14.92 1.94 -1.78
N ARG A 805 -14.86 1.28 -2.93
CA ARG A 805 -15.01 1.86 -4.26
C ARG A 805 -15.96 0.99 -5.05
N ARG A 806 -17.19 1.49 -5.27
CA ARG A 806 -18.23 0.71 -5.98
C ARG A 806 -17.84 0.39 -7.41
N HIS A 807 -17.24 1.35 -8.09
CA HIS A 807 -16.72 1.16 -9.44
C HIS A 807 -15.33 1.77 -9.54
N LYS A 808 -14.40 1.01 -10.09
CA LYS A 808 -13.09 1.47 -10.51
C LYS A 808 -12.83 0.99 -11.93
N VAL A 809 -12.50 1.91 -12.83
CA VAL A 809 -12.10 1.62 -14.20
C VAL A 809 -10.71 2.15 -14.41
N THR A 810 -9.81 1.28 -14.86
CA THR A 810 -8.45 1.67 -15.22
C THR A 810 -8.15 1.22 -16.62
N ALA A 811 -7.61 2.12 -17.43
CA ALA A 811 -7.12 1.80 -18.76
C ALA A 811 -5.70 2.33 -18.91
N ARG A 812 -4.82 1.53 -19.50
CA ARG A 812 -3.45 1.92 -19.84
C ARG A 812 -3.16 1.53 -21.28
N ALA A 813 -2.45 2.41 -21.99
CA ALA A 813 -2.05 2.19 -23.36
C ALA A 813 -0.58 2.56 -23.53
N THR A 814 0.13 1.79 -24.36
CA THR A 814 1.48 2.12 -24.79
C THR A 814 1.59 1.88 -26.28
N TRP A 815 1.97 2.94 -27.00
CA TRP A 815 2.17 2.93 -28.44
C TRP A 815 3.61 3.30 -28.78
N ARG A 816 4.34 2.39 -29.38
CA ARG A 816 5.71 2.58 -29.87
C ARG A 816 5.68 2.67 -31.38
N THR A 817 6.04 3.84 -31.93
CA THR A 817 6.09 4.02 -33.38
C THR A 817 7.42 3.51 -33.95
N LEU A 818 7.46 3.31 -35.27
CA LEU A 818 8.68 2.86 -35.96
C LEU A 818 9.83 3.88 -35.93
N ARG A 819 9.58 5.12 -35.53
CA ARG A 819 10.56 6.25 -35.56
C ARG A 819 11.14 6.63 -34.21
N GLY A 820 11.04 5.75 -33.21
CA GLY A 820 11.56 6.00 -31.85
C GLY A 820 10.65 6.83 -30.96
N LEU A 821 9.45 7.21 -31.40
CA LEU A 821 8.45 7.88 -30.60
C LEU A 821 7.66 6.85 -29.81
N THR A 822 7.55 7.02 -28.49
CA THR A 822 6.69 6.23 -27.58
C THR A 822 5.67 7.17 -26.95
N MET A 823 4.41 6.82 -27.08
CA MET A 823 3.29 7.48 -26.39
C MET A 823 2.66 6.51 -25.41
N SER A 824 2.37 6.96 -24.21
CA SER A 824 1.69 6.13 -23.23
C SER A 824 0.72 6.95 -22.38
N GLY A 825 -0.25 6.26 -21.79
CA GLY A 825 -1.22 6.91 -20.93
C GLY A 825 -1.85 5.95 -19.95
N ILE A 826 -2.37 6.51 -18.87
CA ILE A 826 -3.17 5.84 -17.85
C ILE A 826 -4.41 6.69 -17.61
N VAL A 827 -5.57 6.05 -17.63
CA VAL A 827 -6.84 6.64 -17.19
C VAL A 827 -7.33 5.84 -16.00
N ASP A 828 -7.62 6.51 -14.89
CA ASP A 828 -8.19 5.93 -13.68
C ASP A 828 -9.48 6.69 -13.32
N TYR A 829 -10.60 5.98 -13.35
CA TYR A 829 -11.90 6.46 -12.87
C TYR A 829 -12.33 5.65 -11.67
N GLN A 830 -12.79 6.31 -10.63
CA GLN A 830 -13.33 5.65 -9.45
C GLN A 830 -14.47 6.44 -8.84
N THR A 831 -15.47 5.71 -8.32
CA THR A 831 -16.52 6.31 -7.50
C THR A 831 -15.93 6.89 -6.21
N GLY A 832 -16.58 7.92 -5.68
CA GLY A 832 -16.11 8.62 -4.49
C GLY A 832 -15.99 7.71 -3.27
N MET A 833 -15.06 8.07 -2.40
CA MET A 833 -14.88 7.44 -1.09
C MET A 833 -16.08 7.69 -0.19
N PRO A 834 -16.37 6.76 0.72
CA PRO A 834 -17.33 6.99 1.79
C PRO A 834 -16.95 8.19 2.67
N LEU A 835 -17.95 8.86 3.19
CA LEU A 835 -17.84 10.09 3.97
C LEU A 835 -18.68 9.99 5.23
N ASN A 836 -18.10 10.39 6.38
CA ASN A 836 -18.80 10.49 7.66
C ASN A 836 -19.27 11.91 7.94
N ARG A 837 -20.42 12.04 8.62
CA ARG A 837 -20.87 13.27 9.27
C ARG A 837 -20.54 13.23 10.75
N VAL A 838 -19.86 14.25 11.24
CA VAL A 838 -19.41 14.33 12.63
C VAL A 838 -19.84 15.62 13.31
N ALA A 839 -20.08 15.52 14.60
CA ALA A 839 -20.38 16.64 15.49
C ALA A 839 -19.10 17.26 16.04
N PHE A 840 -18.43 18.08 15.23
CA PHE A 840 -17.15 18.68 15.58
C PHE A 840 -17.26 19.56 16.85
N PHE A 841 -16.29 19.42 17.77
CA PHE A 841 -16.22 20.14 19.07
C PHE A 841 -17.42 19.91 20.02
N ARG A 842 -18.26 18.89 19.79
CA ARG A 842 -19.34 18.54 20.68
C ARG A 842 -19.13 17.15 21.28
N ASP A 843 -19.22 17.06 22.56
CA ASP A 843 -19.26 15.78 23.26
C ASP A 843 -20.71 15.35 23.42
N LEU A 844 -21.19 14.53 22.48
CA LEU A 844 -22.58 14.08 22.44
C LEU A 844 -22.87 13.06 23.56
N THR A 845 -21.86 12.35 24.04
CA THR A 845 -22.01 11.30 25.02
C THR A 845 -21.67 11.74 26.44
N GLY A 846 -20.98 12.87 26.61
CA GLY A 846 -20.39 13.27 27.89
C GLY A 846 -19.19 12.38 28.25
N SER A 847 -18.44 11.92 27.26
CA SER A 847 -17.29 11.04 27.45
C SER A 847 -16.07 11.76 28.06
N GLY A 848 -16.07 13.09 28.06
CA GLY A 848 -14.94 13.90 28.51
C GLY A 848 -13.88 14.12 27.43
N GLY A 849 -14.11 13.60 26.23
CA GLY A 849 -13.27 13.75 25.09
C GLY A 849 -14.10 13.67 23.81
N THR A 850 -13.50 14.04 22.70
CA THR A 850 -14.11 13.92 21.38
C THR A 850 -13.73 12.56 20.81
N TYR A 851 -14.41 11.50 21.24
CA TYR A 851 -14.15 10.16 20.72
C TYR A 851 -14.93 9.98 19.41
N GLY A 852 -14.23 9.61 18.38
CA GLY A 852 -14.78 9.22 17.11
C GLY A 852 -14.33 7.82 16.74
N ASP A 853 -14.66 7.39 15.56
CA ASP A 853 -14.08 6.23 14.92
C ASP A 853 -12.60 6.54 14.61
N GLY A 854 -11.73 6.24 15.56
CA GLY A 854 -10.29 6.41 15.72
C GLY A 854 -9.53 7.17 14.63
N PHE A 855 -9.58 6.68 13.43
CA PHE A 855 -8.85 7.19 12.26
C PHE A 855 -9.23 8.59 11.79
N ILE A 856 -10.47 8.98 12.04
CA ILE A 856 -11.08 10.18 11.45
C ILE A 856 -10.90 11.39 12.35
N GLY A 857 -10.05 11.26 13.35
CA GLY A 857 -9.95 12.25 14.40
C GLY A 857 -11.12 12.11 15.37
N ASN A 858 -10.87 12.24 16.59
CA ASN A 858 -11.71 12.04 17.76
C ASN A 858 -13.05 12.80 17.76
N TYR A 859 -13.83 12.68 16.70
CA TYR A 859 -15.13 13.36 16.55
C TYR A 859 -16.26 12.36 16.53
N GLN A 860 -17.24 12.57 17.38
CA GLN A 860 -18.42 11.74 17.44
C GLN A 860 -19.29 11.92 16.21
N ARG A 861 -19.77 10.83 15.65
CA ARG A 861 -20.77 10.82 14.59
C ARG A 861 -22.16 11.08 15.19
N PHE A 862 -23.03 11.72 14.45
CA PHE A 862 -24.43 11.89 14.86
C PHE A 862 -25.12 10.53 14.99
N PHE A 863 -25.92 10.37 16.05
CA PHE A 863 -26.66 9.14 16.30
C PHE A 863 -27.77 8.91 15.28
N GLY A 864 -28.01 7.65 14.93
CA GLY A 864 -28.97 7.27 13.91
C GLY A 864 -28.52 7.52 12.48
N VAL A 865 -27.29 8.03 12.27
CA VAL A 865 -26.70 8.19 10.96
C VAL A 865 -25.75 7.04 10.70
N PRO A 866 -25.87 6.31 9.59
CA PRO A 866 -24.93 5.25 9.26
C PRO A 866 -23.50 5.79 9.15
N ARG A 867 -22.53 5.02 9.63
CA ARG A 867 -21.13 5.30 9.36
C ARG A 867 -20.90 5.28 7.85
N ASN A 868 -20.11 6.23 7.33
CA ASN A 868 -19.81 6.29 5.89
C ASN A 868 -21.08 6.35 5.00
N GLY A 869 -22.16 6.98 5.48
CA GLY A 869 -23.47 7.03 4.79
C GLY A 869 -23.49 7.94 3.58
N GLU A 870 -22.51 8.81 3.39
CA GLU A 870 -22.36 9.71 2.26
C GLU A 870 -21.10 9.36 1.46
N ARG A 871 -20.92 9.99 0.28
CA ARG A 871 -19.76 9.77 -0.58
C ARG A 871 -19.24 11.07 -1.19
N LEU A 872 -17.92 11.14 -1.37
CA LEU A 872 -17.29 12.14 -2.21
C LEU A 872 -17.72 11.97 -3.67
N PRO A 873 -17.63 13.01 -4.50
CA PRO A 873 -17.79 12.88 -5.94
C PRO A 873 -16.78 11.88 -6.55
N SER A 874 -17.14 11.34 -7.72
CA SER A 874 -16.25 10.46 -8.48
C SER A 874 -14.98 11.20 -8.91
N ALA A 875 -13.86 10.49 -8.89
CA ALA A 875 -12.57 10.97 -9.39
C ALA A 875 -12.26 10.40 -10.78
N LEU A 876 -11.66 11.21 -11.62
CA LEU A 876 -11.10 10.81 -12.92
C LEU A 876 -9.71 11.43 -13.06
N LEU A 877 -8.71 10.59 -13.17
CA LEU A 877 -7.32 10.98 -13.45
C LEU A 877 -6.92 10.43 -14.82
N ALA A 878 -6.41 11.29 -15.67
CA ALA A 878 -5.82 10.91 -16.94
C ALA A 878 -4.38 11.45 -16.98
N ASN A 879 -3.42 10.54 -17.15
CA ASN A 879 -2.00 10.85 -17.21
C ASN A 879 -1.47 10.43 -18.58
N ALA A 880 -0.60 11.20 -19.17
CA ALA A 880 -0.02 10.94 -20.48
C ALA A 880 1.49 11.16 -20.48
N SER A 881 2.18 10.43 -21.31
CA SER A 881 3.62 10.54 -21.54
C SER A 881 3.93 10.47 -23.05
N VAL A 882 4.84 11.31 -23.50
CA VAL A 882 5.41 11.27 -24.84
C VAL A 882 6.92 11.23 -24.70
N ALA A 883 7.57 10.23 -25.26
CA ALA A 883 9.01 10.05 -25.22
C ALA A 883 9.57 9.84 -26.63
N TYR A 884 10.74 10.41 -26.89
CA TYR A 884 11.45 10.25 -28.14
C TYR A 884 12.87 9.74 -27.89
N ASP A 885 13.23 8.65 -28.57
CA ASP A 885 14.54 8.00 -28.49
C ASP A 885 15.47 8.49 -29.60
N LEU A 886 16.51 9.19 -29.21
CA LEU A 886 17.62 9.64 -30.06
C LEU A 886 18.76 8.63 -29.97
N ARG A 887 19.17 8.04 -31.07
CA ARG A 887 20.35 7.17 -31.13
C ARG A 887 21.60 8.02 -31.33
N VAL A 888 22.54 7.93 -30.39
CA VAL A 888 23.81 8.64 -30.39
C VAL A 888 24.94 7.63 -30.26
N GLY A 889 25.58 7.27 -31.38
CA GLY A 889 26.55 6.18 -31.40
C GLY A 889 25.93 4.86 -30.98
N GLY A 890 26.54 4.18 -29.97
CA GLY A 890 26.03 2.93 -29.37
C GLY A 890 25.00 3.12 -28.26
N SER A 891 24.63 4.37 -27.94
CA SER A 891 23.75 4.73 -26.81
C SER A 891 22.42 5.29 -27.32
N THR A 892 21.46 5.38 -26.42
CA THR A 892 20.15 5.99 -26.65
C THR A 892 19.91 7.10 -25.63
N VAL A 893 19.59 8.30 -26.13
CA VAL A 893 19.10 9.41 -25.30
C VAL A 893 17.59 9.52 -25.49
N THR A 894 16.83 9.36 -24.41
CA THR A 894 15.37 9.51 -24.40
C THR A 894 15.03 10.87 -23.82
N VAL A 895 14.30 11.68 -24.58
CA VAL A 895 13.67 12.92 -24.06
C VAL A 895 12.18 12.64 -23.86
N ARG A 896 11.64 13.03 -22.70
CA ARG A 896 10.25 12.72 -22.33
C ARG A 896 9.55 13.94 -21.74
N GLY A 897 8.28 14.12 -22.10
CA GLY A 897 7.32 14.99 -21.45
C GLY A 897 6.18 14.17 -20.86
N GLU A 898 5.79 14.46 -19.64
CA GLU A 898 4.69 13.80 -18.92
C GLU A 898 3.71 14.84 -18.40
N ALA A 899 2.43 14.54 -18.47
CA ALA A 899 1.38 15.34 -17.88
C ALA A 899 0.47 14.47 -17.03
N PHE A 900 0.28 14.89 -15.78
CA PHE A 900 -0.61 14.26 -14.81
C PHE A 900 -1.88 15.10 -14.69
N ASN A 901 -3.03 14.44 -14.55
CA ASN A 901 -4.34 15.09 -14.58
C ASN A 901 -4.49 16.00 -15.82
N VAL A 902 -4.29 15.43 -17.01
CA VAL A 902 -4.24 16.15 -18.29
C VAL A 902 -5.45 17.06 -18.48
N PHE A 903 -6.64 16.62 -18.08
CA PHE A 903 -7.89 17.38 -18.23
C PHE A 903 -8.06 18.46 -17.15
N ASN A 904 -7.12 18.58 -16.22
CA ASN A 904 -7.22 19.52 -15.08
C ASN A 904 -8.55 19.39 -14.32
N ARG A 905 -9.05 18.16 -14.19
CA ARG A 905 -10.31 17.92 -13.48
C ARG A 905 -10.07 18.10 -11.98
N LEU A 906 -10.99 18.80 -11.34
CA LEU A 906 -11.01 18.90 -9.88
C LEU A 906 -11.51 17.57 -9.30
N ASN A 907 -10.60 16.83 -8.66
CA ASN A 907 -10.90 15.59 -7.98
C ASN A 907 -10.82 15.84 -6.48
N TYR A 908 -11.94 15.78 -5.80
CA TYR A 908 -11.94 15.93 -4.34
C TYR A 908 -11.31 14.69 -3.70
N SER A 909 -10.45 14.93 -2.71
CA SER A 909 -9.79 13.86 -1.99
C SER A 909 -10.06 13.98 -0.49
N GLY A 910 -10.26 12.86 0.17
CA GLY A 910 -10.28 12.80 1.61
C GLY A 910 -8.88 12.66 2.22
N PHE A 911 -7.82 12.76 1.39
CA PHE A 911 -6.43 12.65 1.85
C PHE A 911 -5.84 14.04 2.03
N PRO A 912 -5.17 14.34 3.15
CA PRO A 912 -4.41 15.56 3.27
C PRO A 912 -3.23 15.49 2.30
N THR A 913 -2.97 16.60 1.64
CA THR A 913 -1.76 16.78 0.84
C THR A 913 -0.58 17.24 1.69
N GLY A 914 -0.63 17.07 3.02
CA GLY A 914 0.38 17.61 3.92
C GLY A 914 0.49 17.01 5.30
N LEU A 915 1.55 17.39 6.00
CA LEU A 915 1.85 17.06 7.38
C LEU A 915 0.72 17.49 8.33
N GLY A 916 0.33 16.61 9.20
CA GLY A 916 -0.53 16.93 10.34
C GLY A 916 -2.03 16.90 10.00
N GLY A 917 -2.58 15.79 10.17
CA GLY A 917 -4.00 15.54 10.15
C GLY A 917 -4.34 14.46 9.14
N GLY A 918 -4.71 13.30 9.64
CA GLY A 918 -5.32 12.26 8.85
C GLY A 918 -6.47 12.86 8.06
N GLY A 919 -6.35 12.83 6.73
CA GLY A 919 -7.38 13.31 5.85
C GLY A 919 -8.55 12.37 5.88
N SER A 920 -9.37 12.54 6.85
CA SER A 920 -10.62 11.82 6.85
C SER A 920 -11.56 12.46 5.84
N ALA A 921 -12.22 11.63 5.05
CA ALA A 921 -13.41 12.03 4.35
C ALA A 921 -14.51 12.28 5.39
N THR A 922 -14.34 13.32 6.19
CA THR A 922 -15.24 13.68 7.27
C THR A 922 -15.79 15.05 7.00
N GLN A 923 -17.09 15.19 7.08
CA GLN A 923 -17.80 16.45 6.97
C GLN A 923 -18.31 16.86 8.34
N VAL A 924 -17.92 18.08 8.76
CA VAL A 924 -18.50 18.71 9.95
C VAL A 924 -19.88 19.25 9.60
N GLY A 925 -20.88 18.94 10.41
CA GLY A 925 -22.25 19.40 10.23
C GLY A 925 -23.26 18.28 10.36
N ARG A 926 -24.52 18.67 10.39
CA ARG A 926 -25.66 17.72 10.49
C ARG A 926 -25.84 16.97 9.16
N PRO A 927 -26.45 15.79 9.20
CA PRO A 927 -26.91 15.12 7.97
C PRO A 927 -27.83 16.05 7.17
N GLY A 928 -27.57 16.14 5.85
CA GLY A 928 -28.30 17.03 4.96
C GLY A 928 -27.72 18.44 4.80
N ASP A 929 -26.78 18.87 5.67
CA ASP A 929 -26.03 20.09 5.41
C ASP A 929 -25.19 19.95 4.13
N PRO A 930 -24.95 21.04 3.38
CA PRO A 930 -24.08 21.01 2.20
C PRO A 930 -22.70 20.48 2.54
N ILE A 931 -22.13 19.64 1.65
CA ILE A 931 -20.77 19.15 1.80
C ILE A 931 -19.79 20.27 1.44
N THR A 932 -18.88 20.61 2.35
CA THR A 932 -17.80 21.55 2.12
C THR A 932 -16.53 20.80 1.76
N TYR A 933 -16.05 20.97 0.53
CA TYR A 933 -14.83 20.32 0.06
C TYR A 933 -13.61 21.17 0.44
N THR A 934 -12.75 20.65 1.30
CA THR A 934 -11.57 21.37 1.81
C THR A 934 -10.26 20.87 1.24
N THR A 935 -10.28 19.73 0.54
CA THR A 935 -9.10 19.11 -0.06
C THR A 935 -9.40 18.57 -1.45
N ALA A 936 -8.40 18.65 -2.32
CA ALA A 936 -8.44 18.10 -3.66
C ALA A 936 -7.12 17.41 -4.01
N ALA A 937 -7.19 16.42 -4.90
CA ALA A 937 -6.02 15.86 -5.52
C ALA A 937 -5.29 16.94 -6.35
N PRO A 938 -3.99 16.75 -6.64
CA PRO A 938 -3.23 17.72 -7.42
C PRO A 938 -3.91 18.11 -8.73
N PRO A 939 -3.88 19.40 -9.13
CA PRO A 939 -4.34 19.83 -10.43
C PRO A 939 -3.44 19.29 -11.54
N ARG A 940 -3.65 19.72 -12.79
CA ARG A 940 -2.75 19.32 -13.88
C ARG A 940 -1.31 19.73 -13.59
N GLN A 941 -0.40 18.79 -13.78
CA GLN A 941 1.03 18.91 -13.48
C GLN A 941 1.84 18.40 -14.65
N VAL A 942 2.97 19.07 -14.94
CA VAL A 942 3.82 18.74 -16.09
C VAL A 942 5.25 18.46 -15.63
N GLN A 943 5.86 17.41 -16.17
CA GLN A 943 7.21 16.97 -15.87
C GLN A 943 7.98 16.71 -17.17
N PHE A 944 9.26 17.03 -17.18
CA PHE A 944 10.18 16.73 -18.27
C PHE A 944 11.30 15.85 -17.78
N SER A 945 11.83 15.00 -18.67
CA SER A 945 12.99 14.20 -18.32
C SER A 945 13.88 13.91 -19.51
N VAL A 946 15.14 13.64 -19.19
CA VAL A 946 16.15 13.12 -20.10
C VAL A 946 16.74 11.87 -19.47
N ALA A 947 16.86 10.80 -20.23
CA ALA A 947 17.52 9.58 -19.83
C ALA A 947 18.54 9.14 -20.89
N TRP A 948 19.74 8.79 -20.45
CA TRP A 948 20.79 8.23 -21.29
C TRP A 948 20.97 6.75 -20.96
N ARG A 949 20.97 5.90 -22.00
CA ARG A 949 21.15 4.44 -21.91
C ARG A 949 22.24 3.97 -22.82
N TYR A 950 23.04 3.02 -22.36
CA TYR A 950 24.14 2.41 -23.11
C TYR A 950 24.18 0.88 -22.89
#